data_54b8929b53c73d64ad7b0fc4e240cfdc
#
_entry.id   54b8929b53c73d64ad7b0fc4e240cfdc
#
_cell.length_a   1.000
_cell.length_b   1.000
_cell.length_c   1.000
_cell.angle_alpha   90.00
_cell.angle_beta   90.00
_cell.angle_gamma   90.00
#
_symmetry.space_group_name_H-M   'P 1'
#
loop_
_entity.id
_entity.type
_entity.pdbx_description
1 polymer ?
#
loop_
_entity_poly.entity_id
_entity_poly.type
_entity_poly.pdbx_seq_one_letter_code
_entity_poly.pdbx_strand_id
1 'polypeptide(L)'
;MKYRLSQIAAVVGGRFSGTDCEVQSVVTDSRSLTCELGSGPVFVAMCGANHDSHAFVAQMYARGVRAFMVERPLEALPECGYVVVENAIAALQCLAAYHRAQFRGTVVGITGSNGKTVIKEWIAEELPAGMKCYRSPKSYNSQLGVPLSVLMIEGDEQLALIEAGISKPGEMARLERIIRPDVVVFTSIGDAHQENFLNLEQKCDEKMVLAHRAETIVYHSYYEPLGRMIASRFAGRKLCDAASCPEVPETLIGNEASRRNARIVEAISAAMGYPAPSFTEAPEVAMRLEVKDGINDSVLINDAYNLDLNSLALALDYLHNVALSRRRTLVLSDIAQSGLTDDELYGRVAGMVARAGIDTLVGIGPKLKRYAALFGCDREFYASTDECIGRIGRRAVAGRAVLLKGAREYRFEKLAHALARKSHTTVLEVDLDAMIHNLNYFRSKLDFRTRLVAMVKAGSYGAGDFEVAQMLQHQGVDYLAVAFADEGVLLRERGITMPVVVLNADADSFDQMIANRLEPEIYSFRSLADFADAVSHAGETRYPVHIKLDTGMHRLGFMEGEIGRLCEVLPTLPAVKVASVFSHLNCADMPEEDAYTREQIARYDRMSAAVAASLPYSVIRHTANSAAIERFPEARFDMCRLGLGLYGFGWEHNAGLRPVSALKTRIVQIKRLEAGDAVGYGCAGKLLRPTVTATVPIGYADGLDRHLGCGRWSMRVAGRPAPIVGRVCMDSCMIDITDIPGVGEGDEVTVFSAEPGNDLETMARVLDTIPYEIMTSVSSRVKRIYLKE
;
A
#
# COMPACT_ATOMS: atom_id res chain seq x y z
N MET A 1 23.46 -5.13 6.56
CA MET A 1 24.46 -6.10 7.08
C MET A 1 25.41 -6.54 5.98
N LYS A 2 26.65 -7.04 6.31
CA LYS A 2 27.62 -7.65 5.36
C LYS A 2 28.34 -8.81 6.04
N TYR A 3 28.02 -10.04 5.62
CA TYR A 3 28.62 -11.27 6.17
C TYR A 3 28.91 -12.27 5.08
N ARG A 4 29.95 -13.10 5.24
CA ARG A 4 30.13 -14.32 4.46
C ARG A 4 29.07 -15.35 4.85
N LEU A 5 28.60 -16.14 3.92
CA LEU A 5 27.63 -17.21 4.20
C LEU A 5 28.18 -18.25 5.17
N SER A 6 29.48 -18.56 5.07
CA SER A 6 30.21 -19.40 6.04
C SER A 6 30.26 -18.77 7.44
N GLN A 7 30.41 -17.47 7.55
CA GLN A 7 30.34 -16.73 8.82
C GLN A 7 28.93 -16.80 9.42
N ILE A 8 27.88 -16.62 8.61
CA ILE A 8 26.50 -16.80 9.04
C ILE A 8 26.32 -18.22 9.62
N ALA A 9 26.77 -19.26 8.90
CA ALA A 9 26.72 -20.65 9.39
C ALA A 9 27.35 -20.82 10.76
N ALA A 10 28.55 -20.26 10.97
CA ALA A 10 29.24 -20.31 12.26
C ALA A 10 28.47 -19.60 13.37
N VAL A 11 27.89 -18.42 13.09
CA VAL A 11 27.11 -17.63 14.06
C VAL A 11 25.82 -18.35 14.46
N VAL A 12 25.12 -18.99 13.52
CA VAL A 12 23.84 -19.64 13.79
C VAL A 12 23.98 -21.11 14.20
N GLY A 13 25.22 -21.65 14.25
CA GLY A 13 25.49 -23.08 14.55
C GLY A 13 25.00 -24.00 13.43
N GLY A 14 24.87 -23.52 12.20
CA GLY A 14 24.44 -24.27 11.04
C GLY A 14 25.58 -24.95 10.29
N ARG A 15 25.25 -25.92 9.45
CA ARG A 15 26.23 -26.61 8.59
C ARG A 15 26.32 -25.88 7.24
N PHE A 16 27.49 -25.33 6.92
CA PHE A 16 27.80 -24.73 5.63
C PHE A 16 28.13 -25.76 4.56
N SER A 17 27.67 -25.55 3.32
CA SER A 17 28.07 -26.33 2.13
C SER A 17 27.94 -25.48 0.86
N GLY A 18 28.71 -25.80 -0.17
CA GLY A 18 28.73 -25.14 -1.45
C GLY A 18 29.60 -23.90 -1.53
N THR A 19 29.21 -22.90 -2.35
CA THR A 19 29.99 -21.69 -2.63
C THR A 19 29.82 -20.65 -1.53
N ASP A 20 30.92 -20.13 -1.00
CA ASP A 20 30.89 -19.06 0.00
C ASP A 20 30.76 -17.69 -0.67
N CYS A 21 29.67 -17.02 -0.43
CA CYS A 21 29.36 -15.71 -1.01
C CYS A 21 29.08 -14.67 0.09
N GLU A 22 29.17 -13.38 -0.27
CA GLU A 22 28.80 -12.28 0.60
C GLU A 22 27.27 -12.15 0.65
N VAL A 23 26.72 -12.05 1.86
CA VAL A 23 25.31 -11.86 2.14
C VAL A 23 25.09 -10.45 2.68
N GLN A 24 24.23 -9.69 2.04
CA GLN A 24 23.91 -8.29 2.41
C GLN A 24 22.49 -8.10 2.92
N SER A 25 21.59 -9.03 2.63
CA SER A 25 20.18 -8.94 3.03
C SER A 25 19.57 -10.32 3.26
N VAL A 26 18.42 -10.35 3.94
CA VAL A 26 17.67 -11.57 4.24
C VAL A 26 16.30 -11.50 3.59
N VAL A 27 15.93 -12.57 2.91
CA VAL A 27 14.63 -12.73 2.25
C VAL A 27 13.92 -13.96 2.81
N THR A 28 12.71 -13.79 3.33
CA THR A 28 11.88 -14.88 3.87
C THR A 28 10.60 -15.10 3.08
N ASP A 29 10.24 -14.14 2.21
CA ASP A 29 9.10 -14.22 1.30
C ASP A 29 9.60 -14.10 -0.14
N SER A 30 9.31 -15.11 -0.97
CA SER A 30 9.72 -15.15 -2.38
C SER A 30 9.22 -13.95 -3.21
N ARG A 31 8.18 -13.26 -2.74
CA ARG A 31 7.59 -12.07 -3.37
C ARG A 31 8.33 -10.78 -3.02
N SER A 32 9.04 -10.75 -1.90
CA SER A 32 9.74 -9.56 -1.39
C SER A 32 11.16 -9.39 -1.94
N LEU A 33 11.61 -10.25 -2.87
CA LEU A 33 12.91 -10.12 -3.49
C LEU A 33 12.92 -8.94 -4.46
N THR A 34 13.65 -7.87 -4.10
CA THR A 34 13.80 -6.62 -4.88
C THR A 34 15.26 -6.22 -5.00
N CYS A 35 15.59 -5.29 -5.90
CA CYS A 35 16.96 -4.80 -6.09
C CYS A 35 17.49 -3.98 -4.90
N GLU A 36 16.62 -3.40 -4.07
CA GLU A 36 17.01 -2.68 -2.85
C GLU A 36 17.74 -3.56 -1.82
N LEU A 37 17.56 -4.89 -1.92
CA LEU A 37 18.21 -5.86 -1.03
C LEU A 37 19.71 -6.06 -1.28
N GLY A 38 20.29 -5.33 -2.23
CA GLY A 38 21.71 -5.40 -2.56
C GLY A 38 22.10 -6.64 -3.38
N SER A 39 23.40 -6.84 -3.58
CA SER A 39 23.94 -7.85 -4.48
C SER A 39 24.02 -9.27 -3.91
N GLY A 40 23.68 -9.47 -2.63
CA GLY A 40 23.85 -10.76 -1.94
C GLY A 40 22.71 -11.13 -1.00
N PRO A 41 21.47 -11.35 -1.48
CA PRO A 41 20.41 -11.83 -0.60
C PRO A 41 20.58 -13.29 -0.23
N VAL A 42 20.34 -13.65 1.04
CA VAL A 42 20.13 -15.03 1.46
C VAL A 42 18.62 -15.30 1.55
N PHE A 43 18.16 -16.30 0.83
CA PHE A 43 16.78 -16.78 0.98
C PHE A 43 16.71 -17.77 2.13
N VAL A 44 15.83 -17.49 3.09
CA VAL A 44 15.59 -18.32 4.26
C VAL A 44 14.32 -19.13 4.07
N ALA A 45 14.48 -20.43 3.81
CA ALA A 45 13.36 -21.35 3.66
C ALA A 45 12.96 -21.93 5.02
N MET A 46 11.67 -21.80 5.34
CA MET A 46 11.08 -22.21 6.62
C MET A 46 9.94 -23.18 6.40
N CYS A 47 9.76 -24.12 7.30
CA CYS A 47 8.64 -25.03 7.35
C CYS A 47 7.64 -24.56 8.42
N GLY A 48 6.46 -24.12 8.01
CA GLY A 48 5.36 -23.77 8.89
C GLY A 48 4.26 -24.81 8.89
N ALA A 49 3.26 -24.66 9.76
CA ALA A 49 2.14 -25.61 9.89
C ALA A 49 1.35 -25.84 8.59
N ASN A 50 1.23 -24.80 7.75
CA ASN A 50 0.42 -24.82 6.53
C ASN A 50 1.22 -24.47 5.27
N HIS A 51 2.53 -24.23 5.39
CA HIS A 51 3.34 -23.73 4.28
C HIS A 51 4.80 -24.15 4.43
N ASP A 52 5.39 -24.67 3.33
CA ASP A 52 6.82 -25.03 3.25
C ASP A 52 7.49 -24.21 2.15
N SER A 53 8.26 -23.19 2.55
CA SER A 53 8.93 -22.29 1.61
C SER A 53 10.16 -22.88 0.91
N HIS A 54 10.59 -24.11 1.25
CA HIS A 54 11.62 -24.82 0.50
C HIS A 54 11.22 -25.08 -0.96
N ALA A 55 9.93 -25.19 -1.24
CA ALA A 55 9.41 -25.31 -2.62
C ALA A 55 9.81 -24.14 -3.53
N PHE A 56 10.12 -22.97 -2.97
CA PHE A 56 10.51 -21.79 -3.73
C PHE A 56 12.00 -21.66 -4.02
N VAL A 57 12.85 -22.55 -3.49
CA VAL A 57 14.31 -22.47 -3.67
C VAL A 57 14.71 -22.47 -5.15
N ALA A 58 14.13 -23.35 -5.97
CA ALA A 58 14.38 -23.38 -7.42
C ALA A 58 13.97 -22.07 -8.11
N GLN A 59 12.82 -21.50 -7.72
CA GLN A 59 12.35 -20.20 -8.24
C GLN A 59 13.29 -19.07 -7.83
N MET A 60 13.75 -19.05 -6.59
CA MET A 60 14.69 -18.03 -6.08
C MET A 60 16.05 -18.14 -6.77
N TYR A 61 16.53 -19.36 -7.02
CA TYR A 61 17.73 -19.60 -7.82
C TYR A 61 17.57 -19.04 -9.26
N ALA A 62 16.47 -19.33 -9.92
CA ALA A 62 16.18 -18.79 -11.26
C ALA A 62 16.14 -17.25 -11.30
N ARG A 63 15.79 -16.61 -10.17
CA ARG A 63 15.81 -15.14 -9.99
C ARG A 63 17.17 -14.59 -9.58
N GLY A 64 18.22 -15.41 -9.53
CA GLY A 64 19.60 -14.98 -9.27
C GLY A 64 20.07 -15.12 -7.83
N VAL A 65 19.26 -15.62 -6.89
CA VAL A 65 19.71 -15.90 -5.51
C VAL A 65 20.73 -17.05 -5.53
N ARG A 66 21.82 -16.90 -4.76
CA ARG A 66 22.90 -17.89 -4.67
C ARG A 66 23.20 -18.32 -3.24
N ALA A 67 22.59 -17.70 -2.25
CA ALA A 67 22.72 -18.04 -0.84
C ALA A 67 21.39 -18.52 -0.26
N PHE A 68 21.40 -19.66 0.42
CA PHE A 68 20.20 -20.28 0.98
C PHE A 68 20.44 -20.71 2.44
N MET A 69 19.49 -20.36 3.32
CA MET A 69 19.40 -20.94 4.66
C MET A 69 18.18 -21.87 4.68
N VAL A 70 18.35 -23.12 5.00
CA VAL A 70 17.34 -24.16 4.85
C VAL A 70 17.25 -25.05 6.09
N GLU A 71 16.10 -25.62 6.39
CA GLU A 71 15.89 -26.51 7.54
C GLU A 71 16.16 -28.00 7.23
N ARG A 72 16.43 -28.32 5.96
CA ARG A 72 16.83 -29.65 5.52
C ARG A 72 17.80 -29.59 4.35
N PRO A 73 18.68 -30.61 4.17
CA PRO A 73 19.53 -30.68 3.00
C PRO A 73 18.70 -30.69 1.71
N LEU A 74 19.14 -29.92 0.72
CA LEU A 74 18.56 -29.87 -0.62
C LEU A 74 19.59 -30.33 -1.65
N GLU A 75 19.12 -30.68 -2.85
CA GLU A 75 20.00 -30.92 -3.98
C GLU A 75 20.79 -29.65 -4.32
N ALA A 76 22.10 -29.80 -4.50
CA ALA A 76 22.97 -28.65 -4.71
C ALA A 76 22.76 -28.06 -6.11
N LEU A 77 22.39 -26.76 -6.15
CA LEU A 77 22.31 -25.97 -7.38
C LEU A 77 23.69 -25.37 -7.71
N PRO A 78 24.04 -25.19 -8.99
CA PRO A 78 25.33 -24.63 -9.38
C PRO A 78 25.61 -23.27 -8.74
N GLU A 79 26.86 -23.07 -8.32
CA GLU A 79 27.35 -21.80 -7.72
C GLU A 79 26.60 -21.33 -6.47
N CYS A 80 25.81 -22.21 -5.83
CA CYS A 80 25.06 -21.86 -4.64
C CYS A 80 25.77 -22.28 -3.35
N GLY A 81 25.55 -21.48 -2.30
CA GLY A 81 25.92 -21.78 -0.92
C GLY A 81 24.70 -22.06 -0.06
N TYR A 82 24.85 -23.02 0.85
CA TYR A 82 23.78 -23.44 1.75
C TYR A 82 24.22 -23.40 3.20
N VAL A 83 23.32 -22.92 4.07
CA VAL A 83 23.41 -23.09 5.53
C VAL A 83 22.24 -23.94 5.97
N VAL A 84 22.53 -25.17 6.42
CA VAL A 84 21.48 -26.06 6.93
C VAL A 84 21.37 -25.85 8.44
N VAL A 85 20.18 -25.54 8.92
CA VAL A 85 19.88 -25.27 10.34
C VAL A 85 18.71 -26.14 10.81
N GLU A 86 18.59 -26.37 12.10
CA GLU A 86 17.47 -27.13 12.67
C GLU A 86 16.15 -26.32 12.64
N ASN A 87 16.24 -24.99 12.88
CA ASN A 87 15.12 -24.08 12.89
C ASN A 87 15.53 -22.71 12.34
N ALA A 88 14.96 -22.32 11.24
CA ALA A 88 15.33 -21.09 10.54
C ALA A 88 14.97 -19.81 11.31
N ILE A 89 13.88 -19.80 12.08
CA ILE A 89 13.50 -18.66 12.92
C ILE A 89 14.51 -18.48 14.05
N ALA A 90 14.90 -19.56 14.73
CA ALA A 90 15.92 -19.50 15.78
C ALA A 90 17.28 -19.07 15.22
N ALA A 91 17.65 -19.53 14.03
CA ALA A 91 18.85 -19.11 13.33
C ALA A 91 18.84 -17.61 13.00
N LEU A 92 17.73 -17.09 12.48
CA LEU A 92 17.56 -15.66 12.24
C LEU A 92 17.64 -14.83 13.53
N GLN A 93 17.05 -15.30 14.62
CA GLN A 93 17.11 -14.66 15.92
C GLN A 93 18.56 -14.60 16.45
N CYS A 94 19.31 -15.67 16.26
CA CYS A 94 20.73 -15.74 16.62
C CYS A 94 21.56 -14.77 15.78
N LEU A 95 21.38 -14.77 14.47
CA LEU A 95 22.07 -13.85 13.55
C LEU A 95 21.75 -12.38 13.87
N ALA A 96 20.48 -12.07 14.14
CA ALA A 96 20.06 -10.72 14.52
C ALA A 96 20.66 -10.27 15.86
N ALA A 97 20.72 -11.14 16.86
CA ALA A 97 21.38 -10.84 18.14
C ALA A 97 22.88 -10.58 17.96
N TYR A 98 23.56 -11.35 17.10
CA TYR A 98 24.94 -11.12 16.72
C TYR A 98 25.15 -9.78 16.01
N HIS A 99 24.27 -9.45 15.07
CA HIS A 99 24.30 -8.17 14.35
C HIS A 99 24.06 -6.99 15.28
N ARG A 100 23.02 -7.07 16.14
CA ARG A 100 22.72 -6.04 17.16
C ARG A 100 23.91 -5.75 18.09
N ALA A 101 24.67 -6.78 18.46
CA ALA A 101 25.83 -6.63 19.35
C ALA A 101 26.93 -5.73 18.75
N GLN A 102 26.94 -5.50 17.44
CA GLN A 102 27.90 -4.65 16.75
C GLN A 102 27.41 -3.19 16.64
N PHE A 103 26.13 -2.94 16.83
CA PHE A 103 25.56 -1.59 16.79
C PHE A 103 25.96 -0.78 18.02
N ARG A 104 26.40 0.45 17.83
CA ARG A 104 26.93 1.35 18.88
C ARG A 104 25.97 2.45 19.28
N GLY A 105 24.94 2.74 18.46
CA GLY A 105 23.93 3.73 18.78
C GLY A 105 22.98 3.28 19.89
N THR A 106 22.19 4.21 20.40
CA THR A 106 21.16 3.93 21.41
C THR A 106 20.01 3.14 20.82
N VAL A 107 19.53 2.13 21.52
CA VAL A 107 18.37 1.34 21.09
C VAL A 107 17.19 1.56 22.03
N VAL A 108 16.09 2.01 21.46
CA VAL A 108 14.80 2.17 22.14
C VAL A 108 13.89 1.00 21.76
N GLY A 109 13.52 0.20 22.73
CA GLY A 109 12.55 -0.87 22.60
C GLY A 109 11.14 -0.36 22.93
N ILE A 110 10.19 -0.50 22.02
CA ILE A 110 8.82 -0.01 22.22
C ILE A 110 7.87 -1.20 22.31
N THR A 111 7.16 -1.34 23.43
CA THR A 111 6.18 -2.41 23.64
C THR A 111 4.89 -1.90 24.25
N GLY A 112 3.82 -2.69 24.10
CA GLY A 112 2.48 -2.40 24.57
C GLY A 112 1.44 -3.13 23.71
N SER A 113 0.16 -2.93 23.99
CA SER A 113 -0.92 -3.47 23.17
C SER A 113 -1.22 -2.55 21.99
N ASN A 114 -1.47 -1.26 22.24
CA ASN A 114 -1.78 -0.25 21.25
C ASN A 114 -0.79 0.93 21.29
N GLY A 115 -0.68 1.71 20.19
CA GLY A 115 0.12 2.95 20.16
C GLY A 115 1.60 2.77 19.82
N LYS A 116 2.15 1.54 19.72
CA LYS A 116 3.58 1.31 19.44
C LYS A 116 4.08 2.03 18.20
N THR A 117 3.42 1.81 17.08
CA THR A 117 3.80 2.40 15.77
C THR A 117 3.64 3.92 15.79
N VAL A 118 2.55 4.43 16.39
CA VAL A 118 2.32 5.87 16.54
C VAL A 118 3.46 6.53 17.30
N ILE A 119 3.78 6.01 18.47
CA ILE A 119 4.86 6.56 19.32
C ILE A 119 6.21 6.45 18.61
N LYS A 120 6.49 5.33 17.91
CA LYS A 120 7.71 5.15 17.12
C LYS A 120 7.88 6.24 16.05
N GLU A 121 6.84 6.48 15.26
CA GLU A 121 6.88 7.48 14.20
C GLU A 121 7.00 8.89 14.78
N TRP A 122 6.24 9.24 15.83
CA TRP A 122 6.34 10.55 16.48
C TRP A 122 7.70 10.80 17.10
N ILE A 123 8.33 9.80 17.74
CA ILE A 123 9.70 9.95 18.22
C ILE A 123 10.65 10.29 17.06
N ALA A 124 10.52 9.56 15.92
CA ALA A 124 11.41 9.74 14.79
C ALA A 124 11.29 11.13 14.14
N GLU A 125 10.09 11.71 14.11
CA GLU A 125 9.82 13.02 13.52
C GLU A 125 10.27 14.18 14.40
N GLU A 126 10.19 14.02 15.71
CA GLU A 126 10.60 15.05 16.68
C GLU A 126 12.11 14.97 17.03
N LEU A 127 12.89 14.17 16.31
CA LEU A 127 14.34 14.08 16.52
C LEU A 127 15.07 15.36 16.06
N PRO A 128 16.22 15.70 16.68
CA PRO A 128 17.04 16.80 16.24
C PRO A 128 17.45 16.69 14.76
N ALA A 129 17.45 17.81 14.02
CA ALA A 129 17.82 17.85 12.62
C ALA A 129 19.21 17.25 12.38
N GLY A 130 19.31 16.36 11.38
CA GLY A 130 20.54 15.68 11.00
C GLY A 130 20.87 14.43 11.81
N MET A 131 20.07 14.05 12.78
CA MET A 131 20.24 12.81 13.52
C MET A 131 19.81 11.60 12.69
N LYS A 132 20.73 10.66 12.45
CA LYS A 132 20.39 9.42 11.74
C LYS A 132 19.69 8.45 12.68
N CYS A 133 18.45 8.10 12.34
CA CYS A 133 17.63 7.18 13.13
C CYS A 133 17.16 6.01 12.27
N TYR A 134 17.44 4.79 12.73
CA TYR A 134 16.77 3.60 12.21
C TYR A 134 15.42 3.41 12.91
N ARG A 135 14.40 3.04 12.17
CA ARG A 135 13.09 2.67 12.71
C ARG A 135 12.59 1.38 12.06
N SER A 136 12.09 0.47 12.88
CA SER A 136 11.56 -0.79 12.38
C SER A 136 10.46 -0.55 11.34
N PRO A 137 10.56 -1.17 10.13
CA PRO A 137 9.59 -0.93 9.07
C PRO A 137 8.24 -1.54 9.40
N LYS A 138 7.16 -0.85 9.06
CA LYS A 138 5.77 -1.34 9.27
C LYS A 138 5.56 -1.81 10.72
N SER A 139 4.94 -2.98 10.89
CA SER A 139 4.71 -3.65 12.19
C SER A 139 5.63 -4.87 12.35
N TYR A 140 6.94 -4.72 12.06
CA TYR A 140 7.95 -5.78 12.25
C TYR A 140 8.24 -5.97 13.73
N ASN A 141 7.24 -6.42 14.50
CA ASN A 141 7.29 -6.55 15.95
C ASN A 141 7.15 -8.00 16.47
N SER A 142 7.04 -9.00 15.56
CA SER A 142 6.86 -10.42 15.87
C SER A 142 8.19 -11.17 16.03
N GLN A 143 8.11 -12.47 16.36
CA GLN A 143 9.27 -13.38 16.48
C GLN A 143 10.10 -13.50 15.18
N LEU A 144 9.53 -13.22 14.02
CA LEU A 144 10.20 -13.13 12.73
C LEU A 144 10.50 -11.68 12.34
N GLY A 145 9.57 -10.76 12.58
CA GLY A 145 9.69 -9.36 12.17
C GLY A 145 10.83 -8.63 12.87
N VAL A 146 11.00 -8.82 14.19
CA VAL A 146 12.08 -8.17 14.95
C VAL A 146 13.47 -8.59 14.45
N PRO A 147 13.81 -9.88 14.27
CA PRO A 147 15.07 -10.27 13.66
C PRO A 147 15.35 -9.63 12.32
N LEU A 148 14.35 -9.65 11.42
CA LEU A 148 14.49 -9.02 10.10
C LEU A 148 14.74 -7.52 10.20
N SER A 149 14.00 -6.83 11.08
CA SER A 149 14.19 -5.41 11.36
C SER A 149 15.61 -5.09 11.86
N VAL A 150 16.08 -5.83 12.85
CA VAL A 150 17.42 -5.61 13.43
C VAL A 150 18.53 -5.83 12.39
N LEU A 151 18.38 -6.81 11.50
CA LEU A 151 19.36 -7.09 10.43
C LEU A 151 19.44 -5.99 9.37
N MET A 152 18.48 -5.08 9.32
CA MET A 152 18.47 -3.92 8.40
C MET A 152 19.24 -2.71 8.95
N ILE A 153 19.65 -2.71 10.23
CA ILE A 153 20.47 -1.64 10.80
C ILE A 153 21.82 -1.61 10.08
N GLU A 154 22.23 -0.45 9.57
CA GLU A 154 23.47 -0.30 8.80
C GLU A 154 24.68 -0.01 9.68
N GLY A 155 24.48 0.55 10.87
CA GLY A 155 25.54 0.76 11.88
C GLY A 155 26.09 2.18 11.90
N ASP A 156 25.67 3.08 11.04
CA ASP A 156 25.99 4.51 11.06
C ASP A 156 24.90 5.38 11.69
N GLU A 157 23.79 4.75 12.10
CA GLU A 157 22.72 5.41 12.82
C GLU A 157 23.12 5.65 14.30
N GLN A 158 22.59 6.72 14.86
CA GLN A 158 22.80 7.12 16.26
C GLN A 158 21.72 6.56 17.18
N LEU A 159 20.55 6.28 16.61
CA LEU A 159 19.37 5.79 17.31
C LEU A 159 18.70 4.66 16.51
N ALA A 160 18.20 3.65 17.21
CA ALA A 160 17.35 2.62 16.61
C ALA A 160 16.06 2.47 17.41
N LEU A 161 14.90 2.62 16.75
CA LEU A 161 13.57 2.45 17.31
C LEU A 161 13.00 1.10 16.89
N ILE A 162 12.86 0.17 17.84
CA ILE A 162 12.45 -1.22 17.57
C ILE A 162 11.15 -1.53 18.30
N GLU A 163 10.13 -1.90 17.55
CA GLU A 163 8.87 -2.39 18.10
C GLU A 163 9.00 -3.85 18.58
N ALA A 164 8.45 -4.17 19.76
CA ALA A 164 8.38 -5.53 20.31
C ALA A 164 6.93 -5.92 20.64
N GLY A 165 6.39 -6.89 19.93
CA GLY A 165 5.04 -7.45 20.11
C GLY A 165 5.11 -8.91 20.50
N ILE A 166 4.18 -9.36 21.36
CA ILE A 166 4.03 -10.75 21.78
C ILE A 166 2.59 -11.20 21.67
N SER A 167 2.42 -12.48 21.40
CA SER A 167 1.14 -13.17 21.38
C SER A 167 1.02 -14.26 22.45
N LYS A 168 2.13 -14.77 22.94
CA LYS A 168 2.21 -15.88 23.89
C LYS A 168 3.27 -15.63 24.99
N PRO A 169 3.11 -16.23 26.19
CA PRO A 169 4.15 -16.23 27.21
C PRO A 169 5.47 -16.81 26.71
N GLY A 170 6.60 -16.27 27.19
CA GLY A 170 7.96 -16.67 26.82
C GLY A 170 8.50 -16.07 25.53
N GLU A 171 7.69 -15.33 24.78
CA GLU A 171 8.10 -14.70 23.53
C GLU A 171 8.96 -13.45 23.74
N MET A 172 8.67 -12.64 24.77
CA MET A 172 9.40 -11.40 25.02
C MET A 172 10.85 -11.64 25.42
N ALA A 173 11.15 -12.71 26.11
CA ALA A 173 12.51 -13.08 26.49
C ALA A 173 13.41 -13.37 25.27
N ARG A 174 12.83 -13.85 24.16
CA ARG A 174 13.56 -14.03 22.90
C ARG A 174 13.80 -12.70 22.22
N LEU A 175 12.79 -11.81 22.18
CA LEU A 175 12.90 -10.48 21.58
C LEU A 175 13.89 -9.60 22.38
N GLU A 176 13.88 -9.67 23.73
CA GLU A 176 14.82 -8.94 24.58
C GLU A 176 16.27 -9.29 24.25
N ARG A 177 16.56 -10.60 24.08
CA ARG A 177 17.92 -11.07 23.73
C ARG A 177 18.41 -10.50 22.39
N ILE A 178 17.50 -10.23 21.47
CA ILE A 178 17.82 -9.66 20.15
C ILE A 178 17.96 -8.14 20.26
N ILE A 179 16.97 -7.47 20.84
CA ILE A 179 16.87 -6.01 20.84
C ILE A 179 17.88 -5.40 21.79
N ARG A 180 18.02 -5.95 23.01
CA ARG A 180 18.87 -5.42 24.10
C ARG A 180 18.74 -3.90 24.21
N PRO A 181 17.55 -3.38 24.55
CA PRO A 181 17.29 -1.96 24.54
C PRO A 181 18.00 -1.24 25.68
N ASP A 182 18.50 -0.04 25.40
CA ASP A 182 19.05 0.88 26.39
C ASP A 182 17.91 1.65 27.09
N VAL A 183 16.88 1.97 26.33
CA VAL A 183 15.64 2.63 26.77
C VAL A 183 14.45 1.76 26.39
N VAL A 184 13.49 1.59 27.30
CA VAL A 184 12.24 0.91 26.99
C VAL A 184 11.07 1.85 27.16
N VAL A 185 10.19 1.87 26.16
CA VAL A 185 8.93 2.62 26.19
C VAL A 185 7.77 1.64 26.29
N PHE A 186 6.99 1.80 27.34
CA PHE A 186 5.73 1.10 27.52
C PHE A 186 4.57 1.99 27.05
N THR A 187 3.84 1.52 26.04
CA THR A 187 2.60 2.14 25.58
C THR A 187 1.40 1.58 26.36
N SER A 188 0.18 1.78 25.87
CA SER A 188 -1.00 1.22 26.54
C SER A 188 -0.97 -0.31 26.58
N ILE A 189 -1.43 -0.91 27.68
CA ILE A 189 -1.68 -2.35 27.77
C ILE A 189 -3.18 -2.60 27.89
N GLY A 190 -3.70 -3.48 27.03
CA GLY A 190 -5.09 -3.82 26.95
C GLY A 190 -5.31 -5.27 26.54
N ASP A 191 -6.57 -5.64 26.27
CA ASP A 191 -7.04 -7.01 26.11
C ASP A 191 -6.61 -7.72 24.81
N ALA A 192 -5.90 -7.06 23.89
CA ALA A 192 -5.41 -7.68 22.65
C ALA A 192 -4.57 -8.94 22.95
N HIS A 193 -4.92 -10.10 22.34
CA HIS A 193 -4.28 -11.42 22.59
C HIS A 193 -4.38 -11.92 24.04
N GLN A 194 -5.36 -11.45 24.80
CA GLN A 194 -5.52 -11.83 26.22
C GLN A 194 -5.82 -13.33 26.40
N GLU A 195 -6.37 -14.01 25.40
CA GLU A 195 -6.66 -15.44 25.41
C GLU A 195 -5.46 -16.34 25.70
N ASN A 196 -4.26 -15.85 25.40
CA ASN A 196 -3.01 -16.57 25.63
C ASN A 196 -2.37 -16.27 26.99
N PHE A 197 -3.00 -15.40 27.81
CA PHE A 197 -2.51 -14.98 29.13
C PHE A 197 -3.58 -15.19 30.19
N LEU A 198 -3.18 -15.64 31.38
CA LEU A 198 -4.07 -15.91 32.49
C LEU A 198 -4.83 -14.65 32.96
N ASN A 199 -4.14 -13.51 32.98
CA ASN A 199 -4.66 -12.22 33.36
C ASN A 199 -3.81 -11.08 32.83
N LEU A 200 -4.22 -9.85 33.05
CA LEU A 200 -3.52 -8.65 32.60
C LEU A 200 -2.17 -8.47 33.29
N GLU A 201 -2.04 -8.88 34.54
CA GLU A 201 -0.79 -8.80 35.29
C GLU A 201 0.27 -9.71 34.68
N GLN A 202 -0.05 -10.96 34.36
CA GLN A 202 0.87 -11.86 33.66
C GLN A 202 1.31 -11.27 32.33
N LYS A 203 0.43 -10.63 31.59
CA LYS A 203 0.76 -9.97 30.33
C LYS A 203 1.67 -8.77 30.51
N CYS A 204 1.46 -7.99 31.57
CA CYS A 204 2.36 -6.92 31.98
C CYS A 204 3.75 -7.48 32.34
N ASP A 205 3.78 -8.53 33.16
CA ASP A 205 5.02 -9.23 33.54
C ASP A 205 5.82 -9.69 32.33
N GLU A 206 5.15 -10.32 31.38
CA GLU A 206 5.79 -10.77 30.14
C GLU A 206 6.35 -9.60 29.31
N LYS A 207 5.57 -8.51 29.15
CA LYS A 207 6.07 -7.32 28.42
C LYS A 207 7.20 -6.60 29.15
N MET A 208 7.19 -6.59 30.49
CA MET A 208 8.26 -6.00 31.30
C MET A 208 9.61 -6.73 31.15
N VAL A 209 9.62 -7.97 30.67
CA VAL A 209 10.87 -8.68 30.33
C VAL A 209 11.74 -7.89 29.36
N LEU A 210 11.13 -7.11 28.43
CA LEU A 210 11.89 -6.27 27.51
C LEU A 210 12.77 -5.26 28.24
N ALA A 211 12.36 -4.78 29.41
CA ALA A 211 13.11 -3.79 30.20
C ALA A 211 14.16 -4.43 31.11
N HIS A 212 14.42 -5.76 31.02
CA HIS A 212 15.29 -6.45 31.95
C HIS A 212 16.69 -5.82 32.05
N ARG A 213 17.24 -5.32 30.95
CA ARG A 213 18.57 -4.71 30.87
C ARG A 213 18.54 -3.19 30.68
N ALA A 214 17.39 -2.61 30.34
CA ALA A 214 17.28 -1.19 30.05
C ALA A 214 17.64 -0.33 31.27
N GLU A 215 18.39 0.73 31.05
CA GLU A 215 18.75 1.71 32.08
C GLU A 215 17.61 2.71 32.32
N THR A 216 16.89 3.08 31.28
CA THR A 216 15.79 4.04 31.32
C THR A 216 14.48 3.40 30.90
N ILE A 217 13.43 3.65 31.64
CA ILE A 217 12.09 3.12 31.39
C ILE A 217 11.10 4.27 31.34
N VAL A 218 10.44 4.44 30.20
CA VAL A 218 9.39 5.43 29.95
C VAL A 218 8.04 4.71 29.97
N TYR A 219 7.10 5.22 30.74
CA TYR A 219 5.76 4.64 30.89
C TYR A 219 4.76 5.74 31.24
N HIS A 220 3.48 5.40 31.26
CA HIS A 220 2.43 6.32 31.72
C HIS A 220 1.64 5.64 32.84
N SER A 221 1.66 6.22 34.03
CA SER A 221 1.05 5.64 35.25
C SER A 221 -0.48 5.51 35.17
N TYR A 222 -1.14 6.18 34.24
CA TYR A 222 -2.55 5.97 33.93
C TYR A 222 -2.89 4.52 33.55
N TYR A 223 -1.96 3.77 32.95
CA TYR A 223 -2.19 2.39 32.50
C TYR A 223 -1.94 1.41 33.66
N GLU A 224 -2.97 1.14 34.44
CA GLU A 224 -2.92 0.13 35.49
C GLU A 224 -3.25 -1.29 34.96
N PRO A 225 -2.65 -2.39 35.47
CA PRO A 225 -1.70 -2.41 36.62
C PRO A 225 -0.23 -2.10 36.24
N LEU A 226 0.07 -1.81 34.97
CA LEU A 226 1.42 -1.66 34.43
C LEU A 226 2.24 -0.61 35.21
N GLY A 227 1.68 0.61 35.41
CA GLY A 227 2.40 1.70 36.07
C GLY A 227 2.87 1.33 37.48
N ARG A 228 2.00 0.73 38.27
CA ARG A 228 2.32 0.24 39.61
C ARG A 228 3.38 -0.86 39.60
N MET A 229 3.27 -1.81 38.68
CA MET A 229 4.22 -2.93 38.56
C MET A 229 5.62 -2.45 38.11
N ILE A 230 5.71 -1.48 37.17
CA ILE A 230 6.97 -0.87 36.76
C ILE A 230 7.62 -0.14 37.94
N ALA A 231 6.88 0.72 38.62
CA ALA A 231 7.38 1.49 39.78
C ALA A 231 7.94 0.57 40.88
N SER A 232 7.28 -0.56 41.16
CA SER A 232 7.72 -1.55 42.13
C SER A 232 8.94 -2.36 41.65
N ARG A 233 8.91 -2.87 40.41
CA ARG A 233 9.91 -3.82 39.92
C ARG A 233 11.23 -3.17 39.56
N PHE A 234 11.21 -1.92 39.09
CA PHE A 234 12.37 -1.21 38.58
C PHE A 234 12.74 0.04 39.39
N ALA A 235 12.40 0.06 40.70
CA ALA A 235 12.63 1.21 41.59
C ALA A 235 14.09 1.72 41.65
N GLY A 236 15.07 0.88 41.23
CA GLY A 236 16.50 1.27 41.18
C GLY A 236 16.97 1.82 39.83
N ARG A 237 16.07 2.03 38.88
CA ARG A 237 16.40 2.52 37.54
C ARG A 237 15.86 3.91 37.28
N LYS A 238 16.27 4.55 36.14
CA LYS A 238 15.70 5.82 35.72
C LYS A 238 14.27 5.58 35.17
N LEU A 239 13.29 5.92 36.00
CA LEU A 239 11.87 5.83 35.67
C LEU A 239 11.36 7.19 35.20
N CYS A 240 10.76 7.26 34.03
CA CYS A 240 10.18 8.45 33.45
C CYS A 240 8.68 8.25 33.27
N ASP A 241 7.89 8.76 34.21
CA ASP A 241 6.42 8.70 34.12
C ASP A 241 5.90 9.86 33.28
N ALA A 242 5.34 9.54 32.14
CA ALA A 242 4.73 10.50 31.22
C ALA A 242 3.54 11.27 31.85
N ALA A 243 2.95 10.75 32.92
CA ALA A 243 1.91 11.49 33.65
C ALA A 243 2.46 12.76 34.32
N SER A 244 3.77 12.87 34.55
CA SER A 244 4.42 14.07 35.09
C SER A 244 4.78 15.10 34.01
N CYS A 245 4.70 14.78 32.75
CA CYS A 245 4.94 15.73 31.67
C CYS A 245 3.78 16.73 31.55
N PRO A 246 4.03 17.94 30.98
CA PRO A 246 2.98 18.92 30.73
C PRO A 246 1.82 18.34 29.90
N GLU A 247 0.65 18.90 30.09
CA GLU A 247 -0.50 18.51 29.27
C GLU A 247 -0.37 19.10 27.85
N VAL A 248 -0.49 18.23 26.85
CA VAL A 248 -0.53 18.66 25.45
C VAL A 248 -1.90 19.31 25.18
N PRO A 249 -1.94 20.57 24.66
CA PRO A 249 -3.20 21.29 24.45
C PRO A 249 -4.12 20.53 23.48
N GLU A 250 -5.42 20.56 23.78
CA GLU A 250 -6.46 19.94 22.93
C GLU A 250 -6.51 20.56 21.53
N THR A 251 -6.07 21.80 21.39
CA THR A 251 -5.95 22.51 20.12
C THR A 251 -4.85 21.94 19.21
N LEU A 252 -3.85 21.27 19.77
CA LEU A 252 -2.79 20.59 19.00
C LEU A 252 -3.13 19.13 18.74
N ILE A 253 -3.67 18.42 19.74
CA ILE A 253 -4.03 17.00 19.62
C ILE A 253 -5.41 16.76 20.21
N GLY A 254 -6.40 16.57 19.36
CA GLY A 254 -7.81 16.59 19.73
C GLY A 254 -8.30 15.42 20.59
N ASN A 255 -7.64 14.26 20.62
CA ASN A 255 -8.12 13.10 21.36
C ASN A 255 -7.21 12.74 22.54
N GLU A 256 -7.81 12.29 23.64
CA GLU A 256 -7.16 11.98 24.91
C GLU A 256 -6.09 10.87 24.79
N ALA A 257 -6.34 9.83 23.97
CA ALA A 257 -5.39 8.74 23.79
C ALA A 257 -4.14 9.21 23.05
N SER A 258 -4.29 10.07 22.04
CA SER A 258 -3.16 10.68 21.32
C SER A 258 -2.42 11.68 22.23
N ARG A 259 -3.11 12.45 23.06
CA ARG A 259 -2.45 13.30 24.06
C ARG A 259 -1.60 12.49 25.05
N ARG A 260 -2.06 11.31 25.49
CA ARG A 260 -1.24 10.41 26.32
C ARG A 260 -0.04 9.86 25.57
N ASN A 261 -0.20 9.50 24.30
CA ASN A 261 0.93 9.09 23.46
C ASN A 261 1.94 10.25 23.28
N ALA A 262 1.48 11.46 23.06
CA ALA A 262 2.34 12.66 22.97
C ALA A 262 3.13 12.90 24.26
N ARG A 263 2.50 12.73 25.44
CA ARG A 263 3.22 12.82 26.72
C ARG A 263 4.28 11.73 26.88
N ILE A 264 4.07 10.53 26.31
CA ILE A 264 5.11 9.49 26.27
C ILE A 264 6.26 9.93 25.36
N VAL A 265 5.98 10.57 24.21
CA VAL A 265 7.02 11.11 23.31
C VAL A 265 7.80 12.23 23.99
N GLU A 266 7.12 13.11 24.73
CA GLU A 266 7.78 14.16 25.52
C GLU A 266 8.67 13.57 26.63
N ALA A 267 8.17 12.56 27.35
CA ALA A 267 8.93 11.88 28.40
C ALA A 267 10.19 11.22 27.87
N ILE A 268 10.16 10.59 26.68
CA ILE A 268 11.35 9.98 26.07
C ILE A 268 12.30 11.07 25.56
N SER A 269 11.83 12.15 24.94
CA SER A 269 12.68 13.27 24.50
C SER A 269 13.43 13.87 25.67
N ALA A 270 12.73 14.16 26.77
CA ALA A 270 13.36 14.64 28.00
C ALA A 270 14.34 13.61 28.61
N ALA A 271 13.99 12.31 28.60
CA ALA A 271 14.85 11.24 29.10
C ALA A 271 16.17 11.11 28.34
N MET A 272 16.13 11.37 27.01
CA MET A 272 17.29 11.32 26.11
C MET A 272 18.01 12.66 25.96
N GLY A 273 17.52 13.73 26.59
CA GLY A 273 18.10 15.08 26.51
C GLY A 273 17.87 15.77 25.16
N TYR A 274 16.80 15.39 24.44
CA TYR A 274 16.37 16.04 23.20
C TYR A 274 15.48 17.24 23.49
N PRO A 275 15.31 18.17 22.50
CA PRO A 275 14.37 19.26 22.63
C PRO A 275 12.93 18.76 22.90
N ALA A 276 12.13 19.59 23.53
CA ALA A 276 10.71 19.28 23.73
C ALA A 276 10.01 19.19 22.36
N PRO A 277 9.19 18.16 22.13
CA PRO A 277 8.45 17.98 20.88
C PRO A 277 7.54 19.17 20.59
N SER A 278 7.46 19.56 19.31
CA SER A 278 6.60 20.69 18.91
C SER A 278 5.19 20.25 18.54
N PHE A 279 5.05 19.02 18.05
CA PHE A 279 3.81 18.44 17.51
C PHE A 279 3.10 19.30 16.45
N THR A 280 3.81 20.30 15.84
CA THR A 280 3.23 21.22 14.84
C THR A 280 2.95 20.52 13.52
N GLU A 281 3.66 19.46 13.22
CA GLU A 281 3.47 18.56 12.08
C GLU A 281 3.21 17.14 12.59
N ALA A 282 2.46 17.01 13.70
CA ALA A 282 2.08 15.68 14.14
C ALA A 282 1.43 14.99 12.94
N PRO A 283 2.10 13.96 12.35
CA PRO A 283 1.51 13.32 11.19
C PRO A 283 0.14 12.84 11.64
N GLU A 284 -0.83 12.95 10.74
CA GLU A 284 -1.93 12.02 10.74
C GLU A 284 -1.36 10.62 10.56
N VAL A 285 -0.60 10.14 11.55
CA VAL A 285 -0.42 8.70 11.73
C VAL A 285 -1.81 8.22 11.98
N ALA A 286 -2.42 7.81 10.91
CA ALA A 286 -3.77 7.40 10.81
C ALA A 286 -4.14 6.62 12.07
N MET A 287 -4.67 7.31 13.07
CA MET A 287 -5.73 6.68 13.81
C MET A 287 -6.66 6.24 12.70
N ARG A 288 -6.82 4.93 12.54
CA ARG A 288 -7.59 4.31 11.46
C ARG A 288 -9.09 4.68 11.51
N LEU A 289 -9.41 5.83 12.14
CA LEU A 289 -10.71 6.47 12.28
C LEU A 289 -10.89 7.42 11.11
N GLU A 290 -11.34 6.88 10.00
CA GLU A 290 -11.68 7.68 8.82
C GLU A 290 -13.08 8.28 8.98
N VAL A 291 -13.18 9.62 9.00
CA VAL A 291 -14.48 10.31 9.06
C VAL A 291 -14.90 10.69 7.64
N LYS A 292 -16.08 10.26 7.23
CA LYS A 292 -16.67 10.54 5.91
C LYS A 292 -18.12 10.99 6.04
N ASP A 293 -18.58 11.79 5.07
CA ASP A 293 -20.01 11.98 4.89
C ASP A 293 -20.68 10.68 4.47
N GLY A 294 -21.73 10.31 5.18
CA GLY A 294 -22.54 9.14 4.85
C GLY A 294 -23.80 9.48 4.09
N ILE A 295 -24.50 8.42 3.63
CA ILE A 295 -25.81 8.55 3.01
C ILE A 295 -26.82 9.16 4.00
N ASN A 296 -27.88 9.81 3.48
CA ASN A 296 -28.97 10.37 4.28
C ASN A 296 -28.51 11.35 5.38
N ASP A 297 -27.54 12.21 5.08
CA ASP A 297 -26.97 13.20 6.02
C ASP A 297 -26.35 12.57 7.28
N SER A 298 -25.80 11.38 7.17
CA SER A 298 -25.03 10.75 8.26
C SER A 298 -23.56 11.15 8.21
N VAL A 299 -22.88 11.06 9.35
CA VAL A 299 -21.42 11.12 9.45
C VAL A 299 -20.93 9.73 9.79
N LEU A 300 -20.11 9.15 8.93
CA LEU A 300 -19.52 7.82 9.12
C LEU A 300 -18.15 7.93 9.76
N ILE A 301 -17.93 7.16 10.81
CA ILE A 301 -16.64 6.96 11.45
C ILE A 301 -16.26 5.51 11.20
N ASN A 302 -15.26 5.27 10.34
CA ASN A 302 -14.80 3.94 10.01
C ASN A 302 -13.59 3.56 10.85
N ASP A 303 -13.72 2.53 11.68
CA ASP A 303 -12.66 1.91 12.47
C ASP A 303 -12.76 0.38 12.41
N ALA A 304 -12.75 -0.15 11.20
CA ALA A 304 -13.07 -1.54 10.91
C ALA A 304 -11.86 -2.49 10.93
N TYR A 305 -10.71 -2.09 11.48
CA TYR A 305 -9.48 -2.89 11.35
C TYR A 305 -9.17 -3.78 12.55
N ASN A 306 -9.40 -3.32 13.77
CA ASN A 306 -9.17 -4.04 15.03
C ASN A 306 -10.36 -3.90 15.95
N LEU A 307 -10.78 -5.00 16.58
CA LEU A 307 -11.88 -4.98 17.53
C LEU A 307 -11.49 -5.70 18.84
N ASP A 308 -11.15 -4.90 19.85
CA ASP A 308 -11.00 -5.30 21.26
C ASP A 308 -11.69 -4.25 22.15
N LEU A 309 -11.89 -4.58 23.45
CA LEU A 309 -12.63 -3.71 24.36
C LEU A 309 -12.02 -2.30 24.50
N ASN A 310 -10.69 -2.18 24.49
CA ASN A 310 -10.03 -0.87 24.62
C ASN A 310 -10.16 -0.05 23.33
N SER A 311 -9.97 -0.68 22.18
CA SER A 311 -10.15 0.00 20.89
C SER A 311 -11.61 0.41 20.69
N LEU A 312 -12.56 -0.40 21.19
CA LEU A 312 -13.97 -0.03 21.19
C LEU A 312 -14.24 1.18 22.10
N ALA A 313 -13.66 1.22 23.31
CA ALA A 313 -13.80 2.35 24.22
C ALA A 313 -13.34 3.66 23.57
N LEU A 314 -12.13 3.64 22.97
CA LEU A 314 -11.56 4.79 22.27
C LEU A 314 -12.42 5.26 21.10
N ALA A 315 -12.95 4.33 20.31
CA ALA A 315 -13.81 4.65 19.19
C ALA A 315 -15.16 5.24 19.63
N LEU A 316 -15.70 4.77 20.74
CA LEU A 316 -16.93 5.30 21.34
C LEU A 316 -16.73 6.71 21.91
N ASP A 317 -15.59 6.99 22.55
CA ASP A 317 -15.22 8.34 23.02
C ASP A 317 -15.05 9.29 21.83
N TYR A 318 -14.44 8.83 20.77
CA TYR A 318 -14.30 9.61 19.53
C TYR A 318 -15.66 9.90 18.88
N LEU A 319 -16.55 8.89 18.79
CA LEU A 319 -17.92 9.07 18.32
C LEU A 319 -18.66 10.14 19.15
N HIS A 320 -18.43 10.19 20.47
CA HIS A 320 -19.05 11.19 21.34
C HIS A 320 -18.64 12.61 20.92
N ASN A 321 -17.36 12.83 20.61
CA ASN A 321 -16.81 14.14 20.22
C ASN A 321 -17.24 14.57 18.81
N VAL A 322 -17.32 13.61 17.86
CA VAL A 322 -17.70 13.89 16.47
C VAL A 322 -19.23 14.04 16.30
N ALA A 323 -20.00 13.34 17.13
CA ALA A 323 -21.46 13.34 17.00
C ALA A 323 -22.11 14.71 17.26
N LEU A 324 -21.47 15.59 18.06
CA LEU A 324 -22.03 16.87 18.48
C LEU A 324 -23.50 16.70 18.98
N SER A 325 -24.46 17.22 18.20
CA SER A 325 -25.92 17.12 18.48
C SER A 325 -26.60 15.95 17.74
N ARG A 326 -25.86 15.14 16.96
CA ARG A 326 -26.43 14.01 16.20
C ARG A 326 -26.70 12.82 17.09
N ARG A 327 -27.74 12.05 16.79
CA ARG A 327 -27.96 10.72 17.36
C ARG A 327 -26.85 9.77 16.95
N ARG A 328 -26.52 8.80 17.82
CA ARG A 328 -25.37 7.92 17.67
C ARG A 328 -25.81 6.52 17.31
N THR A 329 -25.23 5.98 16.24
CA THR A 329 -25.39 4.58 15.86
C THR A 329 -24.03 3.89 15.96
N LEU A 330 -23.99 2.73 16.61
CA LEU A 330 -22.84 1.84 16.61
C LEU A 330 -23.17 0.63 15.74
N VAL A 331 -22.37 0.37 14.72
CA VAL A 331 -22.36 -0.89 13.99
C VAL A 331 -21.18 -1.72 14.49
N LEU A 332 -21.46 -2.86 15.09
CA LEU A 332 -20.48 -3.69 15.80
C LEU A 332 -20.55 -5.14 15.31
N SER A 333 -19.40 -5.76 15.05
CA SER A 333 -19.32 -7.20 14.82
C SER A 333 -19.11 -8.00 16.10
N ASP A 334 -19.22 -9.32 16.02
CA ASP A 334 -18.75 -10.19 17.12
C ASP A 334 -17.28 -9.90 17.44
N ILE A 335 -16.95 -9.95 18.73
CA ILE A 335 -15.58 -9.73 19.21
C ILE A 335 -14.93 -11.10 19.39
N ALA A 336 -13.80 -11.29 18.72
CA ALA A 336 -12.96 -12.48 18.84
C ALA A 336 -11.81 -12.24 19.82
N GLN A 337 -11.27 -13.32 20.41
CA GLN A 337 -9.97 -13.32 21.11
C GLN A 337 -9.89 -12.39 22.33
N SER A 338 -10.97 -12.23 23.11
CA SER A 338 -10.98 -11.36 24.30
C SER A 338 -10.39 -12.01 25.57
N GLY A 339 -10.27 -13.35 25.60
CA GLY A 339 -9.88 -14.10 26.79
C GLY A 339 -10.94 -14.09 27.93
N LEU A 340 -12.09 -13.46 27.73
CA LEU A 340 -13.23 -13.44 28.63
C LEU A 340 -14.28 -14.48 28.21
N THR A 341 -15.10 -14.90 29.13
CA THR A 341 -16.32 -15.62 28.76
C THR A 341 -17.26 -14.73 27.97
N ASP A 342 -18.07 -15.29 27.07
CA ASP A 342 -18.98 -14.48 26.26
C ASP A 342 -19.96 -13.65 27.14
N ASP A 343 -20.38 -14.17 28.29
CA ASP A 343 -21.24 -13.45 29.25
C ASP A 343 -20.55 -12.21 29.84
N GLU A 344 -19.30 -12.34 30.28
CA GLU A 344 -18.51 -11.22 30.81
C GLU A 344 -18.18 -10.19 29.72
N LEU A 345 -17.80 -10.66 28.53
CA LEU A 345 -17.45 -9.84 27.39
C LEU A 345 -18.63 -8.96 26.99
N TYR A 346 -19.77 -9.58 26.65
CA TYR A 346 -20.92 -8.82 26.18
C TYR A 346 -21.62 -8.02 27.29
N GLY A 347 -21.47 -8.43 28.55
CA GLY A 347 -21.84 -7.58 29.70
C GLY A 347 -21.06 -6.28 29.78
N ARG A 348 -19.73 -6.35 29.58
CA ARG A 348 -18.86 -5.15 29.51
C ARG A 348 -19.18 -4.30 28.29
N VAL A 349 -19.34 -4.90 27.10
CA VAL A 349 -19.73 -4.20 25.87
C VAL A 349 -21.06 -3.45 26.06
N ALA A 350 -22.07 -4.08 26.64
CA ALA A 350 -23.36 -3.44 26.93
C ALA A 350 -23.21 -2.24 27.87
N GLY A 351 -22.36 -2.36 28.90
CA GLY A 351 -22.02 -1.26 29.79
C GLY A 351 -21.31 -0.11 29.09
N MET A 352 -20.41 -0.38 28.14
CA MET A 352 -19.73 0.64 27.32
C MET A 352 -20.70 1.35 26.39
N VAL A 353 -21.56 0.60 25.69
CA VAL A 353 -22.59 1.13 24.79
C VAL A 353 -23.55 2.06 25.53
N ALA A 354 -23.97 1.67 26.75
CA ALA A 354 -24.84 2.48 27.58
C ALA A 354 -24.18 3.78 28.04
N ARG A 355 -22.91 3.70 28.53
CA ARG A 355 -22.15 4.90 28.95
C ARG A 355 -21.88 5.87 27.79
N ALA A 356 -21.63 5.35 26.59
CA ALA A 356 -21.40 6.16 25.39
C ALA A 356 -22.68 6.81 24.85
N GLY A 357 -23.87 6.49 25.43
CA GLY A 357 -25.15 7.03 25.00
C GLY A 357 -25.48 6.68 23.54
N ILE A 358 -25.29 5.43 23.17
CA ILE A 358 -25.62 4.93 21.84
C ILE A 358 -27.16 4.80 21.74
N ASP A 359 -27.75 5.46 20.74
CA ASP A 359 -29.19 5.41 20.49
C ASP A 359 -29.60 4.12 19.75
N THR A 360 -28.75 3.65 18.84
CA THR A 360 -29.02 2.44 18.05
C THR A 360 -27.77 1.58 17.92
N LEU A 361 -27.90 0.28 18.23
CA LEU A 361 -26.90 -0.74 17.98
C LEU A 361 -27.29 -1.59 16.77
N VAL A 362 -26.43 -1.69 15.79
CA VAL A 362 -26.52 -2.65 14.69
C VAL A 362 -25.47 -3.72 14.91
N GLY A 363 -25.88 -4.91 15.30
CA GLY A 363 -24.99 -6.04 15.59
C GLY A 363 -24.85 -6.97 14.38
N ILE A 364 -23.62 -7.37 14.05
CA ILE A 364 -23.33 -8.32 12.99
C ILE A 364 -22.61 -9.53 13.58
N GLY A 365 -23.26 -10.68 13.53
CA GLY A 365 -22.73 -11.95 14.02
C GLY A 365 -23.66 -12.67 15.01
N PRO A 366 -23.46 -13.98 15.17
CA PRO A 366 -24.33 -14.82 15.99
C PRO A 366 -24.21 -14.56 17.50
N LYS A 367 -23.03 -14.19 17.99
CA LYS A 367 -22.79 -13.95 19.42
C LYS A 367 -23.47 -12.66 19.88
N LEU A 368 -23.29 -11.53 19.21
CA LEU A 368 -23.99 -10.27 19.52
C LEU A 368 -25.50 -10.45 19.53
N LYS A 369 -26.03 -11.18 18.55
CA LYS A 369 -27.47 -11.51 18.49
C LYS A 369 -27.94 -12.31 19.70
N ARG A 370 -27.13 -13.26 20.18
CA ARG A 370 -27.44 -14.09 21.38
C ARG A 370 -27.57 -13.23 22.64
N TYR A 371 -26.74 -12.18 22.74
CA TYR A 371 -26.71 -11.29 23.91
C TYR A 371 -27.53 -10.01 23.73
N ALA A 372 -28.40 -9.95 22.72
CA ALA A 372 -29.23 -8.79 22.40
C ALA A 372 -30.00 -8.19 23.61
N ALA A 373 -30.42 -9.02 24.56
CA ALA A 373 -31.16 -8.56 25.73
C ALA A 373 -30.36 -7.64 26.67
N LEU A 374 -29.03 -7.67 26.64
CA LEU A 374 -28.16 -6.83 27.47
C LEU A 374 -28.13 -5.38 27.05
N PHE A 375 -28.49 -5.06 25.79
CA PHE A 375 -28.43 -3.71 25.26
C PHE A 375 -29.76 -2.99 25.42
N GLY A 376 -29.75 -1.86 26.12
CA GLY A 376 -30.93 -1.03 26.44
C GLY A 376 -31.33 -0.03 25.35
N CYS A 377 -30.61 0.04 24.22
CA CYS A 377 -30.89 0.95 23.10
C CYS A 377 -31.71 0.26 22.00
N ASP A 378 -32.14 1.04 20.99
CA ASP A 378 -32.69 0.47 19.76
C ASP A 378 -31.68 -0.47 19.14
N ARG A 379 -32.10 -1.60 18.55
CA ARG A 379 -31.16 -2.61 18.06
C ARG A 379 -31.66 -3.41 16.87
N GLU A 380 -30.73 -3.68 15.95
CA GLU A 380 -30.93 -4.54 14.79
C GLU A 380 -29.78 -5.57 14.72
N PHE A 381 -30.06 -6.81 14.31
CA PHE A 381 -29.03 -7.86 14.24
C PHE A 381 -29.08 -8.59 12.91
N TYR A 382 -27.89 -8.78 12.31
CA TYR A 382 -27.68 -9.45 11.03
C TYR A 382 -26.67 -10.58 11.16
N ALA A 383 -26.80 -11.62 10.32
CA ALA A 383 -25.87 -12.74 10.33
C ALA A 383 -24.54 -12.42 9.65
N SER A 384 -24.56 -11.51 8.66
CA SER A 384 -23.39 -11.12 7.88
C SER A 384 -23.43 -9.65 7.49
N THR A 385 -22.28 -9.12 7.07
CA THR A 385 -22.16 -7.76 6.53
C THR A 385 -22.97 -7.58 5.25
N ASP A 386 -23.01 -8.56 4.37
CA ASP A 386 -23.80 -8.52 3.14
C ASP A 386 -25.31 -8.46 3.42
N GLU A 387 -25.80 -9.21 4.42
CA GLU A 387 -27.18 -9.11 4.88
C GLU A 387 -27.49 -7.73 5.47
N CYS A 388 -26.56 -7.18 6.25
CA CYS A 388 -26.70 -5.84 6.83
C CYS A 388 -26.78 -4.77 5.72
N ILE A 389 -25.92 -4.81 4.71
CA ILE A 389 -25.93 -3.86 3.58
C ILE A 389 -27.29 -3.88 2.87
N GLY A 390 -27.88 -5.05 2.67
CA GLY A 390 -29.16 -5.20 1.99
C GLY A 390 -30.39 -4.76 2.79
N ARG A 391 -30.27 -4.67 4.13
CA ARG A 391 -31.42 -4.51 5.04
C ARG A 391 -31.32 -3.38 6.05
N ILE A 392 -30.13 -2.78 6.25
CA ILE A 392 -29.94 -1.73 7.26
C ILE A 392 -30.94 -0.61 7.07
N GLY A 393 -31.75 -0.36 8.10
CA GLY A 393 -32.88 0.56 8.02
C GLY A 393 -32.40 2.02 7.91
N ARG A 394 -33.15 2.84 7.17
CA ARG A 394 -32.92 4.29 7.09
C ARG A 394 -32.85 4.95 8.46
N ARG A 395 -33.61 4.45 9.43
CA ARG A 395 -33.64 4.95 10.81
C ARG A 395 -32.32 4.76 11.57
N ALA A 396 -31.53 3.75 11.20
CA ALA A 396 -30.25 3.47 11.84
C ALA A 396 -29.12 4.43 11.39
N VAL A 397 -29.27 5.09 10.24
CA VAL A 397 -28.21 5.90 9.64
C VAL A 397 -28.58 7.37 9.37
N ALA A 398 -29.85 7.68 9.05
CA ALA A 398 -30.22 9.03 8.61
C ALA A 398 -30.03 10.10 9.69
N GLY A 399 -29.27 11.16 9.35
CA GLY A 399 -28.97 12.30 10.25
C GLY A 399 -28.15 11.92 11.48
N ARG A 400 -27.47 10.77 11.49
CA ARG A 400 -26.77 10.22 12.66
C ARG A 400 -25.25 10.25 12.50
N ALA A 401 -24.53 10.20 13.59
CA ALA A 401 -23.13 9.83 13.62
C ALA A 401 -23.05 8.29 13.77
N VAL A 402 -22.45 7.63 12.79
CA VAL A 402 -22.42 6.17 12.67
C VAL A 402 -21.00 5.68 12.81
N LEU A 403 -20.69 4.95 13.87
CA LEU A 403 -19.40 4.30 14.09
C LEU A 403 -19.46 2.87 13.56
N LEU A 404 -18.56 2.54 12.66
CA LEU A 404 -18.35 1.20 12.14
C LEU A 404 -17.15 0.57 12.86
N LYS A 405 -17.37 -0.45 13.68
CA LYS A 405 -16.34 -1.13 14.46
C LYS A 405 -16.47 -2.64 14.31
N GLY A 406 -15.62 -3.26 13.51
CA GLY A 406 -15.73 -4.67 13.18
C GLY A 406 -14.41 -5.41 13.20
N ALA A 407 -14.45 -6.71 13.51
CA ALA A 407 -13.33 -7.61 13.32
C ALA A 407 -13.09 -7.85 11.82
N ARG A 408 -11.83 -8.07 11.43
CA ARG A 408 -11.38 -8.18 10.04
C ARG A 408 -12.17 -9.20 9.22
N GLU A 409 -12.54 -10.31 9.82
CA GLU A 409 -13.34 -11.38 9.19
C GLU A 409 -14.72 -10.94 8.70
N TYR A 410 -15.28 -9.85 9.29
CA TYR A 410 -16.61 -9.32 8.93
C TYR A 410 -16.56 -8.30 7.78
N ARG A 411 -15.39 -7.93 7.25
CA ARG A 411 -15.21 -7.10 6.05
C ARG A 411 -16.05 -5.80 6.08
N PHE A 412 -15.94 -5.05 7.18
CA PHE A 412 -16.72 -3.82 7.39
C PHE A 412 -16.39 -2.69 6.39
N GLU A 413 -15.28 -2.78 5.65
CA GLU A 413 -14.97 -1.91 4.53
C GLU A 413 -16.07 -1.93 3.45
N LYS A 414 -16.72 -3.08 3.20
CA LYS A 414 -17.89 -3.16 2.33
C LYS A 414 -19.06 -2.32 2.85
N LEU A 415 -19.33 -2.37 4.17
CA LEU A 415 -20.38 -1.61 4.80
C LEU A 415 -20.06 -0.10 4.81
N ALA A 416 -18.81 0.27 5.15
CA ALA A 416 -18.34 1.65 5.07
C ALA A 416 -18.54 2.23 3.68
N HIS A 417 -18.22 1.44 2.64
CA HIS A 417 -18.43 1.81 1.26
C HIS A 417 -19.94 1.97 0.91
N ALA A 418 -20.78 1.06 1.36
CA ALA A 418 -22.23 1.11 1.09
C ALA A 418 -22.92 2.31 1.76
N LEU A 419 -22.43 2.71 2.95
CA LEU A 419 -22.99 3.81 3.74
C LEU A 419 -22.34 5.17 3.46
N ALA A 420 -21.21 5.23 2.77
CA ALA A 420 -20.58 6.50 2.40
C ALA A 420 -21.46 7.30 1.43
N ARG A 421 -21.55 8.63 1.62
CA ARG A 421 -22.26 9.53 0.71
C ARG A 421 -21.59 9.49 -0.65
N LYS A 422 -22.29 8.99 -1.65
CA LYS A 422 -21.83 8.99 -3.04
C LYS A 422 -22.23 10.33 -3.65
N SER A 423 -21.27 11.14 -4.01
CA SER A 423 -21.52 12.39 -4.77
C SER A 423 -21.95 12.09 -6.21
N HIS A 424 -21.60 10.91 -6.73
CA HIS A 424 -22.04 10.37 -8.01
C HIS A 424 -22.45 8.90 -7.86
N THR A 425 -23.46 8.49 -8.59
CA THR A 425 -23.95 7.11 -8.67
C THR A 425 -23.05 6.24 -9.56
N THR A 426 -22.25 6.89 -10.43
CA THR A 426 -21.26 6.22 -11.29
C THR A 426 -19.89 6.20 -10.61
N VAL A 427 -19.28 5.04 -10.54
CA VAL A 427 -18.01 4.80 -9.84
C VAL A 427 -17.10 3.91 -10.65
N LEU A 428 -15.78 4.18 -10.59
CA LEU A 428 -14.75 3.28 -11.08
C LEU A 428 -14.15 2.54 -9.88
N GLU A 429 -14.40 1.26 -9.80
CA GLU A 429 -13.74 0.37 -8.83
C GLU A 429 -12.33 0.05 -9.33
N VAL A 430 -11.33 0.17 -8.46
CA VAL A 430 -9.92 -0.12 -8.73
C VAL A 430 -9.43 -1.14 -7.71
N ASP A 431 -9.10 -2.33 -8.17
CA ASP A 431 -8.61 -3.43 -7.34
C ASP A 431 -7.09 -3.33 -7.17
N LEU A 432 -6.65 -2.84 -5.99
CA LEU A 432 -5.23 -2.70 -5.66
C LEU A 432 -4.54 -4.06 -5.44
N ASP A 433 -5.26 -5.09 -5.01
CA ASP A 433 -4.69 -6.42 -4.83
C ASP A 433 -4.47 -7.13 -6.16
N ALA A 434 -5.36 -6.91 -7.13
CA ALA A 434 -5.13 -7.33 -8.52
C ALA A 434 -3.89 -6.63 -9.09
N MET A 435 -3.70 -5.33 -8.81
CA MET A 435 -2.53 -4.58 -9.26
C MET A 435 -1.24 -5.09 -8.60
N ILE A 436 -1.25 -5.41 -7.30
CA ILE A 436 -0.12 -6.03 -6.60
C ILE A 436 0.17 -7.43 -7.19
N HIS A 437 -0.85 -8.21 -7.49
CA HIS A 437 -0.69 -9.50 -8.17
C HIS A 437 0.02 -9.33 -9.51
N ASN A 438 -0.41 -8.38 -10.33
CA ASN A 438 0.18 -8.10 -11.63
C ASN A 438 1.63 -7.62 -11.50
N LEU A 439 1.92 -6.72 -10.56
CA LEU A 439 3.29 -6.31 -10.26
C LEU A 439 4.19 -7.51 -9.94
N ASN A 440 3.72 -8.42 -9.08
CA ASN A 440 4.46 -9.62 -8.69
C ASN A 440 4.62 -10.62 -9.84
N TYR A 441 3.64 -10.71 -10.74
CA TYR A 441 3.75 -11.50 -11.97
C TYR A 441 4.92 -11.01 -12.82
N PHE A 442 5.03 -9.71 -13.09
CA PHE A 442 6.15 -9.16 -13.86
C PHE A 442 7.48 -9.27 -13.11
N ARG A 443 7.50 -9.05 -11.80
CA ARG A 443 8.69 -9.28 -10.98
C ARG A 443 9.19 -10.72 -11.06
N SER A 444 8.30 -11.70 -11.14
CA SER A 444 8.68 -13.11 -11.24
C SER A 444 9.43 -13.46 -12.53
N LYS A 445 9.30 -12.64 -13.57
CA LYS A 445 9.98 -12.81 -14.87
C LYS A 445 11.34 -12.13 -14.93
N LEU A 446 11.71 -11.36 -13.90
CA LEU A 446 12.94 -10.56 -13.85
C LEU A 446 13.93 -11.15 -12.83
N ASP A 447 15.23 -10.97 -13.12
CA ASP A 447 16.26 -11.11 -12.09
C ASP A 447 15.98 -10.09 -10.97
N PHE A 448 16.28 -10.44 -9.72
CA PHE A 448 16.04 -9.55 -8.58
C PHE A 448 16.81 -8.22 -8.65
N ARG A 449 17.91 -8.17 -9.43
CA ARG A 449 18.71 -6.96 -9.66
C ARG A 449 18.10 -6.01 -10.67
N THR A 450 17.17 -6.51 -11.48
CA THR A 450 16.49 -5.68 -12.48
C THR A 450 15.48 -4.78 -11.79
N ARG A 451 15.68 -3.49 -11.86
CA ARG A 451 14.82 -2.46 -11.30
C ARG A 451 13.51 -2.33 -12.08
N LEU A 452 12.50 -1.76 -11.44
CA LEU A 452 11.21 -1.48 -12.06
C LEU A 452 10.83 0.00 -11.94
N VAL A 453 10.45 0.57 -13.09
CA VAL A 453 9.70 1.83 -13.14
C VAL A 453 8.23 1.50 -13.34
N ALA A 454 7.36 1.97 -12.46
CA ALA A 454 5.92 1.87 -12.65
C ALA A 454 5.38 3.16 -13.31
N MET A 455 4.60 2.98 -14.37
CA MET A 455 4.01 4.10 -15.10
C MET A 455 2.71 4.52 -14.42
N VAL A 456 2.67 5.72 -13.86
CA VAL A 456 1.51 6.31 -13.16
C VAL A 456 1.00 7.60 -13.81
N LYS A 457 1.41 7.86 -15.04
CA LYS A 457 0.96 9.02 -15.83
C LYS A 457 -0.54 8.98 -16.13
N ALA A 458 -1.12 10.14 -16.45
CA ALA A 458 -2.54 10.33 -16.75
C ALA A 458 -3.43 9.76 -15.62
N GLY A 459 -3.11 10.14 -14.37
CA GLY A 459 -3.83 9.62 -13.21
C GLY A 459 -3.77 8.10 -13.10
N SER A 460 -2.57 7.52 -13.18
CA SER A 460 -2.35 6.07 -13.19
C SER A 460 -3.25 5.38 -14.23
N TYR A 461 -3.21 5.87 -15.46
CA TYR A 461 -4.08 5.41 -16.57
C TYR A 461 -5.57 5.50 -16.21
N GLY A 462 -5.98 6.57 -15.54
CA GLY A 462 -7.36 6.78 -15.10
C GLY A 462 -7.75 6.07 -13.81
N ALA A 463 -6.89 5.22 -13.24
CA ALA A 463 -7.17 4.51 -11.99
C ALA A 463 -7.05 5.40 -10.73
N GLY A 464 -6.51 6.63 -10.86
CA GLY A 464 -6.32 7.57 -9.76
C GLY A 464 -4.85 7.79 -9.42
N ASP A 465 -4.54 8.93 -8.82
CA ASP A 465 -3.16 9.40 -8.70
C ASP A 465 -2.44 8.82 -7.47
N PHE A 466 -2.91 9.17 -6.29
CA PHE A 466 -2.17 8.99 -5.04
C PHE A 466 -2.21 7.55 -4.52
N GLU A 467 -3.38 6.93 -4.45
CA GLU A 467 -3.56 5.61 -3.83
C GLU A 467 -2.77 4.52 -4.57
N VAL A 468 -2.72 4.61 -5.90
CA VAL A 468 -1.90 3.72 -6.74
C VAL A 468 -0.42 3.98 -6.50
N ALA A 469 0.03 5.24 -6.52
CA ALA A 469 1.42 5.60 -6.27
C ALA A 469 1.88 5.22 -4.86
N GLN A 470 1.03 5.43 -3.85
CA GLN A 470 1.29 5.04 -2.47
C GLN A 470 1.40 3.51 -2.34
N MET A 471 0.51 2.76 -2.97
CA MET A 471 0.59 1.30 -3.00
C MET A 471 1.91 0.84 -3.63
N LEU A 472 2.31 1.41 -4.77
CA LEU A 472 3.56 1.07 -5.46
C LEU A 472 4.79 1.41 -4.62
N GLN A 473 4.81 2.56 -3.95
CA GLN A 473 5.86 2.93 -2.99
C GLN A 473 5.95 1.91 -1.86
N HIS A 474 4.81 1.48 -1.29
CA HIS A 474 4.79 0.44 -0.25
C HIS A 474 5.22 -0.94 -0.77
N GLN A 475 5.05 -1.21 -2.05
CA GLN A 475 5.51 -2.44 -2.68
C GLN A 475 7.00 -2.39 -3.09
N GLY A 476 7.72 -1.28 -2.79
CA GLY A 476 9.14 -1.15 -3.09
C GLY A 476 9.41 -1.19 -4.60
N VAL A 477 8.68 -0.42 -5.39
CA VAL A 477 9.02 -0.14 -6.79
C VAL A 477 10.11 0.90 -6.80
N ASP A 478 11.10 0.81 -7.71
CA ASP A 478 12.29 1.66 -7.68
C ASP A 478 12.03 3.09 -8.15
N TYR A 479 11.17 3.26 -9.16
CA TYR A 479 10.81 4.54 -9.74
C TYR A 479 9.34 4.60 -10.09
N LEU A 480 8.74 5.79 -9.99
CA LEU A 480 7.49 6.12 -10.68
C LEU A 480 7.82 6.94 -11.93
N ALA A 481 6.97 6.88 -12.95
CA ALA A 481 7.06 7.76 -14.10
C ALA A 481 5.72 8.40 -14.43
N VAL A 482 5.74 9.73 -14.55
CA VAL A 482 4.61 10.58 -14.91
C VAL A 482 4.83 11.23 -16.28
N ALA A 483 3.79 11.80 -16.86
CA ALA A 483 3.92 12.48 -18.15
C ALA A 483 4.46 13.90 -17.99
N PHE A 484 3.93 14.68 -17.06
CA PHE A 484 4.22 16.09 -16.85
C PHE A 484 4.61 16.40 -15.41
N ALA A 485 5.26 17.55 -15.20
CA ALA A 485 5.73 17.97 -13.88
C ALA A 485 4.61 18.10 -12.85
N ASP A 486 3.46 18.63 -13.25
CA ASP A 486 2.30 18.83 -12.36
C ASP A 486 1.82 17.53 -11.72
N GLU A 487 1.83 16.41 -12.47
CA GLU A 487 1.49 15.09 -11.91
C GLU A 487 2.50 14.69 -10.81
N GLY A 488 3.79 14.93 -11.06
CA GLY A 488 4.86 14.64 -10.09
C GLY A 488 4.76 15.51 -8.83
N VAL A 489 4.48 16.79 -8.99
CA VAL A 489 4.26 17.74 -7.87
C VAL A 489 3.10 17.29 -7.01
N LEU A 490 1.96 16.95 -7.63
CA LEU A 490 0.79 16.44 -6.91
C LEU A 490 1.13 15.18 -6.06
N LEU A 491 1.96 14.28 -6.60
CA LEU A 491 2.42 13.11 -5.85
C LEU A 491 3.30 13.52 -4.65
N ARG A 492 4.18 14.50 -4.80
CA ARG A 492 5.01 15.02 -3.70
C ARG A 492 4.20 15.68 -2.60
N GLU A 493 3.24 16.56 -2.96
CA GLU A 493 2.34 17.22 -2.01
C GLU A 493 1.56 16.22 -1.15
N ARG A 494 1.29 15.03 -1.70
CA ARG A 494 0.60 13.95 -1.00
C ARG A 494 1.53 12.93 -0.30
N GLY A 495 2.83 13.21 -0.23
CA GLY A 495 3.79 12.43 0.57
C GLY A 495 4.46 11.27 -0.15
N ILE A 496 4.48 11.22 -1.47
CA ILE A 496 5.30 10.27 -2.23
C ILE A 496 6.76 10.76 -2.21
N THR A 497 7.66 9.94 -1.68
CA THR A 497 9.08 10.30 -1.48
C THR A 497 10.03 9.59 -2.45
N MET A 498 9.60 8.47 -3.06
CA MET A 498 10.43 7.72 -3.99
C MET A 498 10.76 8.52 -5.27
N PRO A 499 11.80 8.16 -6.05
CA PRO A 499 12.16 8.82 -7.29
C PRO A 499 11.00 8.87 -8.30
N VAL A 500 10.78 10.03 -8.93
CA VAL A 500 9.72 10.24 -9.94
C VAL A 500 10.33 10.81 -11.20
N VAL A 501 10.21 10.09 -12.31
CA VAL A 501 10.68 10.51 -13.63
C VAL A 501 9.58 11.26 -14.38
N VAL A 502 9.88 12.41 -14.95
CA VAL A 502 8.99 13.21 -15.79
C VAL A 502 9.36 13.03 -17.26
N LEU A 503 8.45 12.47 -18.07
CA LEU A 503 8.72 12.07 -19.46
C LEU A 503 8.60 13.19 -20.48
N ASN A 504 7.84 14.25 -20.19
CA ASN A 504 7.71 15.42 -21.05
C ASN A 504 8.10 16.66 -20.24
N ALA A 505 9.38 16.71 -19.82
CA ALA A 505 9.93 17.84 -19.11
C ALA A 505 10.12 19.03 -20.08
N ASP A 506 9.53 20.16 -19.76
CA ASP A 506 9.68 21.41 -20.50
C ASP A 506 10.37 22.49 -19.66
N ALA A 507 10.92 23.52 -20.34
CA ALA A 507 11.72 24.54 -19.68
C ALA A 507 10.95 25.37 -18.65
N ASP A 508 9.63 25.55 -18.85
CA ASP A 508 8.79 26.33 -17.95
C ASP A 508 8.54 25.61 -16.63
N SER A 509 8.73 24.28 -16.59
CA SER A 509 8.53 23.45 -15.41
C SER A 509 9.81 23.12 -14.62
N PHE A 510 11.01 23.48 -15.11
CA PHE A 510 12.28 23.04 -14.52
C PHE A 510 12.48 23.52 -13.07
N ASP A 511 12.15 24.76 -12.75
CA ASP A 511 12.26 25.27 -11.38
C ASP A 511 11.36 24.49 -10.41
N GLN A 512 10.13 24.20 -10.83
CA GLN A 512 9.19 23.42 -10.06
C GLN A 512 9.67 21.95 -9.89
N MET A 513 10.25 21.37 -10.94
CA MET A 513 10.82 20.03 -10.88
C MET A 513 11.98 19.95 -9.89
N ILE A 514 12.90 20.94 -9.92
CA ILE A 514 14.05 20.99 -9.01
C ILE A 514 13.56 21.15 -7.57
N ALA A 515 12.64 22.09 -7.31
CA ALA A 515 12.07 22.33 -5.98
C ALA A 515 11.40 21.07 -5.39
N ASN A 516 10.80 20.23 -6.23
CA ASN A 516 10.09 19.01 -5.84
C ASN A 516 10.91 17.72 -6.05
N ARG A 517 12.19 17.81 -6.38
CA ARG A 517 13.09 16.67 -6.62
C ARG A 517 12.49 15.67 -7.62
N LEU A 518 12.02 16.17 -8.77
CA LEU A 518 11.53 15.37 -9.89
C LEU A 518 12.64 15.22 -10.93
N GLU A 519 12.80 14.04 -11.50
CA GLU A 519 13.90 13.69 -12.38
C GLU A 519 13.47 13.77 -13.85
N PRO A 520 14.05 14.71 -14.68
CA PRO A 520 13.60 14.89 -16.06
C PRO A 520 14.10 13.84 -17.04
N GLU A 521 13.27 13.49 -18.02
CA GLU A 521 13.70 12.95 -19.30
C GLU A 521 14.38 14.05 -20.12
N ILE A 522 15.59 13.80 -20.58
CA ILE A 522 16.38 14.69 -21.46
C ILE A 522 16.51 14.05 -22.83
N TYR A 523 16.01 14.72 -23.85
CA TYR A 523 15.86 14.17 -25.19
C TYR A 523 16.53 15.00 -26.31
N SER A 524 17.16 16.13 -25.96
CA SER A 524 17.87 17.00 -26.93
C SER A 524 18.99 17.78 -26.25
N PHE A 525 19.94 18.30 -27.04
CA PHE A 525 20.99 19.16 -26.52
C PHE A 525 20.44 20.46 -25.91
N ARG A 526 19.35 20.97 -26.47
CA ARG A 526 18.67 22.14 -25.91
C ARG A 526 18.11 21.84 -24.51
N SER A 527 17.32 20.80 -24.37
CA SER A 527 16.75 20.44 -23.05
C SER A 527 17.85 20.12 -22.04
N LEU A 528 18.98 19.54 -22.47
CA LEU A 528 20.13 19.28 -21.61
C LEU A 528 20.78 20.56 -21.10
N ALA A 529 21.02 21.54 -22.00
CA ALA A 529 21.62 22.81 -21.65
C ALA A 529 20.69 23.63 -20.73
N ASP A 530 19.44 23.81 -21.16
CA ASP A 530 18.45 24.58 -20.41
C ASP A 530 18.24 24.02 -18.99
N PHE A 531 18.21 22.69 -18.84
CA PHE A 531 18.06 22.07 -17.51
C PHE A 531 19.34 22.19 -16.66
N ALA A 532 20.53 22.03 -17.26
CA ALA A 532 21.78 22.20 -16.53
C ALA A 532 21.96 23.65 -16.03
N ASP A 533 21.51 24.64 -16.80
CA ASP A 533 21.48 26.03 -16.39
C ASP A 533 20.48 26.26 -15.24
N ALA A 534 19.28 25.71 -15.32
CA ALA A 534 18.28 25.80 -14.23
C ALA A 534 18.80 25.19 -12.92
N VAL A 535 19.42 24.01 -12.96
CA VAL A 535 20.05 23.36 -11.81
C VAL A 535 21.15 24.24 -11.21
N SER A 536 22.00 24.85 -12.07
CA SER A 536 23.06 25.74 -11.63
C SER A 536 22.52 27.02 -10.96
N HIS A 537 21.44 27.59 -11.50
CA HIS A 537 20.77 28.76 -10.90
C HIS A 537 20.12 28.40 -9.55
N ALA A 538 19.62 27.19 -9.38
CA ALA A 538 19.10 26.70 -8.10
C ALA A 538 20.20 26.40 -7.06
N GLY A 539 21.49 26.51 -7.45
CA GLY A 539 22.61 26.19 -6.56
C GLY A 539 22.84 24.70 -6.34
N GLU A 540 22.18 23.84 -7.12
CA GLU A 540 22.29 22.39 -7.05
C GLU A 540 23.42 21.87 -7.95
N THR A 541 23.88 20.66 -7.67
CA THR A 541 24.91 19.98 -8.48
C THR A 541 24.59 18.49 -8.57
N ARG A 542 25.04 17.85 -9.66
CA ARG A 542 24.85 16.41 -9.87
C ARG A 542 23.37 15.97 -9.82
N TYR A 543 22.47 16.83 -10.30
CA TYR A 543 21.05 16.54 -10.32
C TYR A 543 20.74 15.35 -11.24
N PRO A 544 19.94 14.35 -10.81
CA PRO A 544 19.67 13.16 -11.60
C PRO A 544 18.83 13.49 -12.85
N VAL A 545 19.28 12.97 -14.01
CA VAL A 545 18.58 13.10 -15.30
C VAL A 545 18.54 11.77 -16.04
N HIS A 546 17.55 11.59 -16.90
CA HIS A 546 17.34 10.37 -17.69
C HIS A 546 17.49 10.68 -19.18
N ILE A 547 18.55 10.16 -19.80
CA ILE A 547 18.84 10.41 -21.22
C ILE A 547 17.98 9.50 -22.09
N LYS A 548 17.18 10.12 -22.97
CA LYS A 548 16.36 9.42 -23.96
C LYS A 548 17.12 9.22 -25.27
N LEU A 549 17.16 7.98 -25.75
CA LEU A 549 17.69 7.62 -27.07
C LEU A 549 16.56 7.28 -28.02
N ASP A 550 16.64 7.76 -29.25
CA ASP A 550 15.72 7.34 -30.30
C ASP A 550 16.34 6.19 -31.12
N THR A 551 15.74 5.03 -30.99
CA THR A 551 16.18 3.81 -31.66
C THR A 551 15.24 3.35 -32.77
N GLY A 552 14.21 4.18 -33.09
CA GLY A 552 13.25 3.88 -34.13
C GLY A 552 11.80 4.24 -33.83
N MET A 553 11.50 4.78 -32.62
CA MET A 553 10.18 5.32 -32.28
C MET A 553 9.91 6.68 -32.95
N HIS A 554 10.96 7.47 -33.20
CA HIS A 554 10.95 8.78 -33.85
C HIS A 554 9.99 9.80 -33.23
N ARG A 555 9.91 9.77 -31.85
CA ARG A 555 9.10 10.71 -31.09
C ARG A 555 9.95 11.73 -30.36
N LEU A 556 10.84 11.28 -29.49
CA LEU A 556 11.80 12.07 -28.72
C LEU A 556 13.07 11.23 -28.49
N GLY A 557 14.23 11.88 -28.38
CA GLY A 557 15.50 11.25 -28.02
C GLY A 557 16.64 11.60 -28.97
N PHE A 558 17.87 11.37 -28.51
CA PHE A 558 19.08 11.56 -29.30
C PHE A 558 19.21 10.45 -30.34
N MET A 559 19.47 10.84 -31.60
CA MET A 559 19.70 9.92 -32.71
C MET A 559 21.09 9.31 -32.66
N GLU A 560 21.30 8.16 -33.33
CA GLU A 560 22.58 7.44 -33.36
C GLU A 560 23.75 8.33 -33.78
N GLY A 561 23.57 9.23 -34.77
CA GLY A 561 24.57 10.16 -35.23
C GLY A 561 24.95 11.27 -34.25
N GLU A 562 24.16 11.47 -33.19
CA GLU A 562 24.38 12.49 -32.13
C GLU A 562 25.14 11.92 -30.92
N ILE A 563 25.31 10.60 -30.80
CA ILE A 563 25.87 9.93 -29.61
C ILE A 563 27.33 10.38 -29.37
N GLY A 564 28.13 10.51 -30.42
CA GLY A 564 29.52 10.99 -30.27
C GLY A 564 29.60 12.34 -29.53
N ARG A 565 28.82 13.31 -30.02
CA ARG A 565 28.72 14.65 -29.41
C ARG A 565 28.13 14.59 -28.00
N LEU A 566 27.14 13.75 -27.78
CA LEU A 566 26.53 13.56 -26.44
C LEU A 566 27.55 13.05 -25.42
N CYS A 567 28.38 12.08 -25.80
CA CYS A 567 29.48 11.55 -24.99
C CYS A 567 30.54 12.58 -24.64
N GLU A 568 30.79 13.56 -25.53
CA GLU A 568 31.71 14.66 -25.27
C GLU A 568 31.11 15.71 -24.31
N VAL A 569 29.82 16.01 -24.44
CA VAL A 569 29.14 17.06 -23.68
C VAL A 569 28.83 16.64 -22.25
N LEU A 570 28.28 15.41 -22.04
CA LEU A 570 27.81 14.97 -20.70
C LEU A 570 28.87 15.08 -19.59
N PRO A 571 30.14 14.68 -19.79
CA PRO A 571 31.16 14.81 -18.74
C PRO A 571 31.53 16.26 -18.38
N THR A 572 31.21 17.23 -19.24
CA THR A 572 31.51 18.66 -19.03
C THR A 572 30.44 19.38 -18.19
N LEU A 573 29.33 18.74 -17.86
CA LEU A 573 28.20 19.34 -17.17
C LEU A 573 28.11 18.88 -15.70
N PRO A 574 28.79 19.54 -14.75
CA PRO A 574 28.78 19.12 -13.34
C PRO A 574 27.44 19.34 -12.65
N ALA A 575 26.57 20.17 -13.22
CA ALA A 575 25.21 20.40 -12.69
C ALA A 575 24.34 19.14 -12.73
N VAL A 576 24.53 18.28 -13.73
CA VAL A 576 23.68 17.10 -13.92
C VAL A 576 24.45 15.79 -13.71
N LYS A 577 23.72 14.74 -13.33
CA LYS A 577 24.21 13.36 -13.23
C LYS A 577 23.28 12.46 -14.02
N VAL A 578 23.77 11.76 -15.01
CA VAL A 578 23.00 10.78 -15.76
C VAL A 578 22.67 9.60 -14.83
N ALA A 579 21.42 9.51 -14.40
CA ALA A 579 20.90 8.40 -13.59
C ALA A 579 20.61 7.19 -14.47
N SER A 580 19.98 7.41 -15.63
CA SER A 580 19.72 6.35 -16.59
C SER A 580 19.81 6.81 -18.05
N VAL A 581 19.99 5.82 -18.93
CA VAL A 581 19.87 5.96 -20.39
C VAL A 581 18.76 5.01 -20.85
N PHE A 582 17.83 5.47 -21.67
CA PHE A 582 16.71 4.65 -22.07
C PHE A 582 16.17 4.92 -23.48
N SER A 583 15.45 3.95 -24.03
CA SER A 583 14.69 4.06 -25.27
C SER A 583 13.29 3.48 -25.11
N HIS A 584 12.50 3.47 -26.18
CA HIS A 584 11.17 2.87 -26.20
C HIS A 584 10.98 1.99 -27.42
N LEU A 585 10.55 0.75 -27.20
CA LEU A 585 10.21 -0.20 -28.25
C LEU A 585 8.77 0.08 -28.71
N ASN A 586 8.59 0.23 -30.02
CA ASN A 586 7.29 0.65 -30.59
C ASN A 586 6.38 -0.51 -31.01
N CYS A 587 6.92 -1.70 -31.25
CA CYS A 587 6.19 -2.88 -31.71
C CYS A 587 6.54 -4.17 -30.95
N ALA A 588 6.90 -4.04 -29.66
CA ALA A 588 7.23 -5.21 -28.85
C ALA A 588 6.04 -6.17 -28.61
N ASP A 589 4.83 -5.74 -28.89
CA ASP A 589 3.57 -6.48 -28.82
C ASP A 589 3.09 -7.02 -30.17
N MET A 590 3.88 -6.84 -31.25
CA MET A 590 3.55 -7.28 -32.62
C MET A 590 4.53 -8.36 -33.09
N PRO A 591 4.14 -9.64 -33.15
CA PRO A 591 5.05 -10.75 -33.58
C PRO A 591 5.61 -10.58 -34.97
N GLU A 592 4.83 -10.02 -35.89
CA GLU A 592 5.21 -9.72 -37.25
C GLU A 592 6.38 -8.74 -37.33
N GLU A 593 6.56 -7.91 -36.30
CA GLU A 593 7.62 -6.88 -36.24
C GLU A 593 8.79 -7.29 -35.31
N ASP A 594 8.89 -8.55 -34.92
CA ASP A 594 9.95 -9.03 -34.02
C ASP A 594 11.36 -8.74 -34.53
N ALA A 595 11.57 -8.81 -35.85
CA ALA A 595 12.87 -8.50 -36.43
C ALA A 595 13.26 -7.05 -36.22
N TYR A 596 12.31 -6.12 -36.37
CA TYR A 596 12.51 -4.72 -36.16
C TYR A 596 12.71 -4.42 -34.64
N THR A 597 11.95 -5.05 -33.78
CA THR A 597 12.11 -4.93 -32.32
C THR A 597 13.53 -5.34 -31.88
N ARG A 598 14.06 -6.47 -32.40
CA ARG A 598 15.45 -6.89 -32.12
C ARG A 598 16.48 -5.93 -32.67
N GLU A 599 16.24 -5.33 -33.84
CA GLU A 599 17.12 -4.26 -34.37
C GLU A 599 17.12 -3.02 -33.46
N GLN A 600 15.94 -2.61 -32.96
CA GLN A 600 15.87 -1.51 -31.99
C GLN A 600 16.65 -1.83 -30.71
N ILE A 601 16.53 -3.06 -30.18
CA ILE A 601 17.28 -3.50 -28.99
C ILE A 601 18.78 -3.47 -29.24
N ALA A 602 19.25 -3.98 -30.37
CA ALA A 602 20.67 -3.98 -30.73
C ALA A 602 21.22 -2.56 -30.94
N ARG A 603 20.45 -1.66 -31.57
CA ARG A 603 20.79 -0.24 -31.72
C ARG A 603 20.87 0.43 -30.35
N TYR A 604 19.88 0.20 -29.48
CA TYR A 604 19.87 0.70 -28.14
C TYR A 604 21.09 0.23 -27.34
N ASP A 605 21.45 -1.05 -27.43
CA ASP A 605 22.60 -1.61 -26.72
C ASP A 605 23.89 -0.88 -27.10
N ARG A 606 24.16 -0.69 -28.40
CA ARG A 606 25.33 0.05 -28.88
C ARG A 606 25.35 1.51 -28.41
N MET A 607 24.24 2.22 -28.58
CA MET A 607 24.14 3.64 -28.24
C MET A 607 24.28 3.86 -26.74
N SER A 608 23.55 3.08 -25.93
CA SER A 608 23.56 3.23 -24.47
C SER A 608 24.90 2.78 -23.86
N ALA A 609 25.56 1.77 -24.42
CA ALA A 609 26.90 1.37 -23.99
C ALA A 609 27.93 2.46 -24.25
N ALA A 610 27.87 3.17 -25.39
CA ALA A 610 28.74 4.29 -25.69
C ALA A 610 28.56 5.44 -24.68
N VAL A 611 27.30 5.81 -24.38
CA VAL A 611 27.01 6.87 -23.38
C VAL A 611 27.49 6.43 -22.00
N ALA A 612 27.21 5.18 -21.56
CA ALA A 612 27.67 4.70 -20.27
C ALA A 612 29.19 4.68 -20.12
N ALA A 613 29.91 4.29 -21.19
CA ALA A 613 31.38 4.26 -21.21
C ALA A 613 32.02 5.67 -21.15
N SER A 614 31.31 6.71 -21.55
CA SER A 614 31.80 8.10 -21.47
C SER A 614 31.76 8.72 -20.08
N LEU A 615 31.10 8.06 -19.14
CA LEU A 615 30.86 8.58 -17.79
C LEU A 615 31.72 7.83 -16.75
N PRO A 616 32.25 8.53 -15.71
CA PRO A 616 33.13 7.93 -14.70
C PRO A 616 32.37 7.15 -13.61
N TYR A 617 31.08 6.85 -13.82
CA TYR A 617 30.21 6.14 -12.88
C TYR A 617 29.21 5.26 -13.65
N SER A 618 28.64 4.27 -12.97
CA SER A 618 27.64 3.39 -13.55
C SER A 618 26.32 4.10 -13.82
N VAL A 619 25.70 3.78 -14.95
CA VAL A 619 24.43 4.34 -15.41
C VAL A 619 23.44 3.20 -15.64
N ILE A 620 22.20 3.37 -15.22
CA ILE A 620 21.12 2.41 -15.40
C ILE A 620 20.70 2.41 -16.89
N ARG A 621 20.64 1.24 -17.50
CA ARG A 621 20.23 1.07 -18.91
C ARG A 621 18.88 0.38 -18.97
N HIS A 622 17.91 0.89 -19.74
CA HIS A 622 16.59 0.28 -19.85
C HIS A 622 15.87 0.60 -21.16
N THR A 623 15.19 -0.42 -21.73
CA THR A 623 14.37 -0.24 -22.94
C THR A 623 13.05 -1.01 -22.90
N ALA A 624 12.96 -2.13 -22.13
CA ALA A 624 11.79 -2.97 -22.09
C ALA A 624 10.55 -2.23 -21.54
N ASN A 625 9.44 -2.33 -22.26
CA ASN A 625 8.08 -2.03 -21.80
C ASN A 625 7.40 -3.33 -21.31
N SER A 626 6.11 -3.30 -20.93
CA SER A 626 5.39 -4.47 -20.42
C SER A 626 5.46 -5.69 -21.36
N ALA A 627 5.21 -5.50 -22.65
CA ALA A 627 5.29 -6.59 -23.64
C ALA A 627 6.71 -7.14 -23.79
N ALA A 628 7.71 -6.26 -23.84
CA ALA A 628 9.10 -6.70 -23.96
C ALA A 628 9.60 -7.44 -22.73
N ILE A 629 9.10 -7.14 -21.53
CA ILE A 629 9.42 -7.92 -20.31
C ILE A 629 9.05 -9.40 -20.53
N GLU A 630 7.95 -9.68 -21.18
CA GLU A 630 7.49 -11.04 -21.44
C GLU A 630 8.20 -11.68 -22.62
N ARG A 631 8.38 -10.95 -23.74
CA ARG A 631 8.80 -11.50 -25.02
C ARG A 631 10.30 -11.44 -25.32
N PHE A 632 11.02 -10.41 -24.79
CA PHE A 632 12.40 -10.12 -25.12
C PHE A 632 13.29 -10.04 -23.89
N PRO A 633 13.72 -11.19 -23.31
CA PRO A 633 14.60 -11.18 -22.14
C PRO A 633 15.88 -10.33 -22.34
N GLU A 634 16.39 -10.25 -23.57
CA GLU A 634 17.55 -9.47 -23.97
C GLU A 634 17.33 -7.95 -23.88
N ALA A 635 16.08 -7.47 -23.79
CA ALA A 635 15.74 -6.04 -23.67
C ALA A 635 15.68 -5.54 -22.24
N ARG A 636 15.79 -6.42 -21.23
CA ARG A 636 15.54 -6.09 -19.82
C ARG A 636 16.62 -5.18 -19.23
N PHE A 637 17.88 -5.38 -19.58
CA PHE A 637 19.04 -4.63 -19.07
C PHE A 637 19.00 -4.48 -17.55
N ASP A 638 19.24 -3.26 -17.01
CA ASP A 638 19.29 -2.99 -15.56
C ASP A 638 17.92 -2.62 -14.98
N MET A 639 16.96 -2.19 -15.82
CA MET A 639 15.65 -1.73 -15.38
C MET A 639 14.60 -1.96 -16.48
N CYS A 640 13.34 -2.17 -16.06
CA CYS A 640 12.19 -2.31 -16.96
C CYS A 640 11.10 -1.30 -16.61
N ARG A 641 10.30 -0.90 -17.60
CA ARG A 641 9.16 0.00 -17.42
C ARG A 641 7.85 -0.77 -17.52
N LEU A 642 7.17 -0.90 -16.37
CA LEU A 642 5.89 -1.56 -16.25
C LEU A 642 4.76 -0.53 -16.41
N GLY A 643 4.06 -0.61 -17.52
CA GLY A 643 2.89 0.20 -17.86
C GLY A 643 1.61 -0.65 -17.81
N LEU A 644 1.05 -0.94 -18.97
CA LEU A 644 -0.25 -1.59 -19.14
C LEU A 644 -0.36 -2.94 -18.41
N GLY A 645 0.76 -3.69 -18.32
CA GLY A 645 0.79 -4.95 -17.56
C GLY A 645 0.40 -4.80 -16.09
N LEU A 646 0.72 -3.65 -15.46
CA LEU A 646 0.29 -3.36 -14.09
C LEU A 646 -1.23 -3.29 -13.97
N TYR A 647 -1.91 -2.80 -15.00
CA TYR A 647 -3.36 -2.62 -15.07
C TYR A 647 -4.12 -3.84 -15.61
N GLY A 648 -3.42 -4.97 -15.83
CA GLY A 648 -4.04 -6.25 -16.14
C GLY A 648 -4.03 -6.63 -17.62
N PHE A 649 -3.20 -5.97 -18.46
CA PHE A 649 -3.08 -6.27 -19.88
C PHE A 649 -1.67 -6.73 -20.23
N GLY A 650 -1.53 -7.98 -20.62
CA GLY A 650 -0.26 -8.62 -21.00
C GLY A 650 -0.26 -9.16 -22.41
N TRP A 651 0.91 -9.62 -22.84
CA TRP A 651 1.10 -10.19 -24.17
C TRP A 651 0.33 -11.51 -24.38
N GLU A 652 0.40 -12.45 -23.45
CA GLU A 652 -0.19 -13.79 -23.57
C GLU A 652 -1.70 -13.78 -23.29
N HIS A 653 -2.47 -12.92 -23.95
CA HIS A 653 -3.92 -12.76 -23.72
C HIS A 653 -4.25 -12.64 -22.23
N ASN A 654 -3.43 -11.90 -21.50
CA ASN A 654 -3.56 -11.67 -20.05
C ASN A 654 -3.43 -12.94 -19.18
N ALA A 655 -2.85 -14.03 -19.71
CA ALA A 655 -2.63 -15.24 -18.93
C ALA A 655 -1.80 -14.95 -17.67
N GLY A 656 -2.38 -15.19 -16.50
CA GLY A 656 -1.76 -14.91 -15.21
C GLY A 656 -1.91 -13.49 -14.69
N LEU A 657 -2.52 -12.55 -15.41
CA LEU A 657 -2.86 -11.22 -14.96
C LEU A 657 -4.31 -11.13 -14.45
N ARG A 658 -4.56 -10.15 -13.60
CA ARG A 658 -5.89 -9.86 -13.06
C ARG A 658 -6.36 -8.50 -13.58
N PRO A 659 -7.60 -8.39 -14.09
CA PRO A 659 -8.21 -7.11 -14.40
C PRO A 659 -8.29 -6.23 -13.16
N VAL A 660 -7.98 -4.94 -13.32
CA VAL A 660 -7.85 -3.98 -12.21
C VAL A 660 -9.10 -3.12 -12.05
N SER A 661 -9.82 -2.81 -13.13
CA SER A 661 -10.84 -1.79 -13.12
C SER A 661 -12.21 -2.32 -13.54
N ALA A 662 -13.26 -1.84 -12.86
CA ALA A 662 -14.65 -2.03 -13.23
C ALA A 662 -15.43 -0.71 -13.11
N LEU A 663 -16.15 -0.31 -14.17
CA LEU A 663 -16.99 0.89 -14.18
C LEU A 663 -18.43 0.50 -13.94
N LYS A 664 -19.02 1.08 -12.90
CA LYS A 664 -20.36 0.74 -12.44
C LYS A 664 -21.24 1.98 -12.29
N THR A 665 -22.53 1.82 -12.48
CA THR A 665 -23.55 2.84 -12.27
C THR A 665 -24.84 2.21 -11.71
N ARG A 666 -25.93 2.96 -11.64
CA ARG A 666 -27.22 2.45 -11.15
C ARG A 666 -28.37 2.95 -12.02
N ILE A 667 -29.43 2.16 -12.08
CA ILE A 667 -30.64 2.56 -12.76
C ILE A 667 -31.32 3.71 -11.99
N VAL A 668 -31.62 4.82 -12.69
CA VAL A 668 -32.30 5.97 -12.10
C VAL A 668 -33.78 6.04 -12.47
N GLN A 669 -34.18 5.47 -13.62
CA GLN A 669 -35.56 5.42 -14.05
C GLN A 669 -35.82 4.28 -15.01
N ILE A 670 -36.97 3.63 -14.88
CA ILE A 670 -37.46 2.61 -15.80
C ILE A 670 -38.71 3.08 -16.53
N LYS A 671 -38.75 2.87 -17.86
CA LYS A 671 -39.90 3.19 -18.71
C LYS A 671 -40.30 1.99 -19.53
N ARG A 672 -41.63 1.84 -19.73
CA ARG A 672 -42.24 0.91 -20.69
C ARG A 672 -42.65 1.67 -21.92
N LEU A 673 -42.14 1.27 -23.06
CA LEU A 673 -42.32 1.96 -24.35
C LEU A 673 -42.95 0.96 -25.35
N GLU A 674 -43.73 1.50 -26.32
CA GLU A 674 -44.38 0.68 -27.31
C GLU A 674 -43.49 0.46 -28.55
N ALA A 675 -43.86 -0.53 -29.36
CA ALA A 675 -43.26 -0.72 -30.66
C ALA A 675 -43.54 0.53 -31.54
N GLY A 676 -42.51 1.06 -32.19
CA GLY A 676 -42.56 2.27 -33.01
C GLY A 676 -42.07 3.53 -32.27
N ASP A 677 -41.98 3.51 -30.92
CA ASP A 677 -41.35 4.60 -30.17
C ASP A 677 -39.87 4.76 -30.52
N ALA A 678 -39.36 5.97 -30.34
CA ALA A 678 -37.97 6.30 -30.56
C ALA A 678 -37.30 6.81 -29.28
N VAL A 679 -36.09 6.29 -29.02
CA VAL A 679 -35.30 6.60 -27.82
C VAL A 679 -34.09 7.43 -28.20
N GLY A 680 -33.82 8.50 -27.43
CA GLY A 680 -32.62 9.31 -27.51
C GLY A 680 -32.53 10.30 -28.66
N TYR A 681 -31.42 11.02 -28.75
CA TYR A 681 -31.19 12.07 -29.73
C TYR A 681 -31.25 11.58 -31.19
N GLY A 682 -31.94 12.34 -32.02
CA GLY A 682 -32.13 12.07 -33.44
C GLY A 682 -32.98 10.83 -33.67
N CYS A 683 -33.85 10.46 -32.73
CA CYS A 683 -34.72 9.26 -32.82
C CYS A 683 -33.93 7.99 -33.24
N ALA A 684 -32.68 7.86 -32.79
CA ALA A 684 -31.78 6.84 -33.30
C ALA A 684 -32.10 5.42 -32.76
N GLY A 685 -32.75 5.33 -31.61
CA GLY A 685 -33.18 4.06 -31.00
C GLY A 685 -34.63 3.74 -31.35
N LYS A 686 -34.91 3.30 -32.59
CA LYS A 686 -36.27 2.89 -32.99
C LYS A 686 -36.61 1.52 -32.42
N LEU A 687 -37.71 1.44 -31.69
CA LEU A 687 -38.15 0.20 -31.03
C LEU A 687 -39.00 -0.64 -32.00
N LEU A 688 -38.56 -1.88 -32.20
CA LEU A 688 -39.27 -2.85 -33.08
C LEU A 688 -40.29 -3.69 -32.32
N ARG A 689 -40.25 -3.68 -30.98
CA ARG A 689 -41.13 -4.41 -30.08
C ARG A 689 -41.46 -3.57 -28.85
N PRO A 690 -42.47 -3.88 -28.07
CA PRO A 690 -42.63 -3.32 -26.74
C PRO A 690 -41.37 -3.53 -25.92
N THR A 691 -40.80 -2.46 -25.37
CA THR A 691 -39.48 -2.47 -24.76
C THR A 691 -39.51 -1.79 -23.39
N VAL A 692 -38.82 -2.41 -22.43
CA VAL A 692 -38.57 -1.82 -21.12
C VAL A 692 -37.20 -1.20 -21.15
N THR A 693 -37.10 0.13 -21.06
CA THR A 693 -35.81 0.82 -21.01
C THR A 693 -35.49 1.28 -19.61
N ALA A 694 -34.21 1.19 -19.23
CA ALA A 694 -33.65 1.75 -18.02
C ALA A 694 -32.71 2.91 -18.37
N THR A 695 -32.88 4.06 -17.72
CA THR A 695 -31.95 5.18 -17.80
C THR A 695 -30.86 5.04 -16.75
N VAL A 696 -29.61 5.19 -17.16
CA VAL A 696 -28.43 5.16 -16.29
C VAL A 696 -27.66 6.48 -16.39
N PRO A 697 -27.19 7.07 -15.27
CA PRO A 697 -26.53 8.38 -15.21
C PRO A 697 -25.04 8.25 -15.54
N ILE A 698 -24.75 7.80 -16.75
CA ILE A 698 -23.42 7.80 -17.34
C ILE A 698 -23.51 8.18 -18.81
N GLY A 699 -22.69 9.11 -19.24
CA GLY A 699 -22.65 9.58 -20.62
C GLY A 699 -21.22 9.87 -21.08
N TYR A 700 -21.09 10.55 -22.24
CA TYR A 700 -19.77 10.79 -22.80
C TYR A 700 -18.93 11.81 -21.99
N ALA A 701 -19.54 12.63 -21.16
CA ALA A 701 -18.81 13.49 -20.22
C ALA A 701 -18.22 12.73 -19.02
N ASP A 702 -18.66 11.48 -18.80
CA ASP A 702 -18.09 10.56 -17.83
C ASP A 702 -17.00 9.66 -18.43
N GLY A 703 -16.86 9.69 -19.77
CA GLY A 703 -15.94 8.85 -20.52
C GLY A 703 -16.58 7.66 -21.23
N LEU A 704 -17.93 7.55 -21.25
CA LEU A 704 -18.61 6.54 -22.07
C LEU A 704 -18.69 7.02 -23.53
N ASP A 705 -17.87 6.46 -24.40
CA ASP A 705 -17.79 6.89 -25.79
C ASP A 705 -19.15 6.83 -26.49
N ARG A 706 -19.45 7.88 -27.26
CA ARG A 706 -20.73 8.03 -27.95
C ARG A 706 -20.98 6.98 -29.03
N HIS A 707 -19.90 6.39 -29.59
CA HIS A 707 -19.99 5.32 -30.58
C HIS A 707 -20.46 3.98 -30.00
N LEU A 708 -20.50 3.84 -28.68
CA LEU A 708 -21.05 2.66 -27.98
C LEU A 708 -22.59 2.60 -28.02
N GLY A 709 -23.25 3.66 -28.47
CA GLY A 709 -24.71 3.73 -28.64
C GLY A 709 -25.26 2.83 -29.73
N CYS A 710 -26.60 2.84 -29.86
CA CYS A 710 -27.34 2.12 -30.90
C CYS A 710 -27.08 0.60 -30.97
N GLY A 711 -26.98 -0.02 -29.82
CA GLY A 711 -26.78 -1.47 -29.67
C GLY A 711 -25.35 -1.98 -29.88
N ARG A 712 -24.37 -1.09 -30.10
CA ARG A 712 -22.97 -1.52 -30.32
C ARG A 712 -22.29 -2.03 -29.04
N TRP A 713 -22.78 -1.60 -27.87
CA TRP A 713 -22.33 -2.06 -26.58
C TRP A 713 -23.50 -2.50 -25.69
N SER A 714 -23.27 -3.54 -24.90
CA SER A 714 -24.17 -4.01 -23.87
C SER A 714 -23.54 -3.86 -22.47
N MET A 715 -24.21 -3.14 -21.60
CA MET A 715 -23.91 -3.16 -20.19
C MET A 715 -24.42 -4.45 -19.54
N ARG A 716 -24.09 -4.70 -18.27
CA ARG A 716 -24.61 -5.85 -17.51
C ARG A 716 -25.56 -5.38 -16.42
N VAL A 717 -26.72 -6.01 -16.35
CA VAL A 717 -27.68 -5.84 -15.26
C VAL A 717 -28.05 -7.23 -14.74
N ALA A 718 -27.90 -7.48 -13.46
CA ALA A 718 -28.08 -8.81 -12.86
C ALA A 718 -27.33 -9.93 -13.64
N GLY A 719 -26.10 -9.64 -14.11
CA GLY A 719 -25.26 -10.56 -14.88
C GLY A 719 -25.70 -10.77 -16.34
N ARG A 720 -26.76 -10.11 -16.81
CA ARG A 720 -27.30 -10.26 -18.17
C ARG A 720 -26.98 -9.04 -19.04
N PRO A 721 -26.76 -9.24 -20.37
CA PRO A 721 -26.50 -8.13 -21.27
C PRO A 721 -27.73 -7.23 -21.46
N ALA A 722 -27.52 -5.93 -21.34
CA ALA A 722 -28.48 -4.87 -21.56
C ALA A 722 -27.93 -3.89 -22.60
N PRO A 723 -28.32 -3.98 -23.89
CA PRO A 723 -27.76 -3.15 -24.96
C PRO A 723 -28.16 -1.67 -24.78
N ILE A 724 -27.27 -0.77 -25.19
CA ILE A 724 -27.54 0.67 -25.18
C ILE A 724 -28.54 0.99 -26.33
N VAL A 725 -29.67 1.55 -25.98
CA VAL A 725 -30.73 1.98 -26.93
C VAL A 725 -30.53 3.44 -27.31
N GLY A 726 -30.43 3.68 -28.61
CA GLY A 726 -30.22 5.03 -29.12
C GLY A 726 -28.80 5.53 -28.86
N ARG A 727 -28.58 6.84 -28.99
CA ARG A 727 -27.26 7.46 -28.80
C ARG A 727 -26.98 7.72 -27.34
N VAL A 728 -25.72 7.56 -26.93
CA VAL A 728 -25.23 8.02 -25.62
C VAL A 728 -25.37 9.54 -25.55
N CYS A 729 -25.96 10.05 -24.45
CA CYS A 729 -26.09 11.47 -24.17
C CYS A 729 -24.86 11.98 -23.35
N MET A 730 -24.86 13.26 -23.00
CA MET A 730 -23.75 13.87 -22.25
C MET A 730 -23.59 13.23 -20.88
N ASP A 731 -24.67 13.07 -20.11
CA ASP A 731 -24.67 12.69 -18.71
C ASP A 731 -25.48 11.42 -18.42
N SER A 732 -26.05 10.78 -19.44
CA SER A 732 -26.87 9.57 -19.29
C SER A 732 -26.96 8.78 -20.58
N CYS A 733 -27.38 7.51 -20.48
CA CYS A 733 -27.84 6.72 -21.62
C CYS A 733 -28.97 5.78 -21.20
N MET A 734 -29.63 5.17 -22.19
CA MET A 734 -30.72 4.23 -21.98
C MET A 734 -30.28 2.84 -22.42
N ILE A 735 -30.65 1.83 -21.65
CA ILE A 735 -30.36 0.41 -21.93
C ILE A 735 -31.67 -0.39 -22.00
N ASP A 736 -31.71 -1.41 -22.83
CA ASP A 736 -32.86 -2.34 -22.95
C ASP A 736 -32.75 -3.42 -21.88
N ILE A 737 -33.73 -3.46 -20.97
CA ILE A 737 -33.84 -4.44 -19.89
C ILE A 737 -35.06 -5.33 -20.05
N THR A 738 -35.70 -5.37 -21.22
CA THR A 738 -36.96 -6.08 -21.50
C THR A 738 -36.91 -7.54 -21.07
N ASP A 739 -35.79 -8.21 -21.39
CA ASP A 739 -35.61 -9.63 -21.17
C ASP A 739 -34.88 -9.93 -19.82
N ILE A 740 -34.79 -8.96 -18.92
CA ILE A 740 -34.13 -9.08 -17.61
C ILE A 740 -35.18 -8.95 -16.49
N PRO A 741 -35.67 -10.05 -15.93
CA PRO A 741 -36.71 -10.01 -14.91
C PRO A 741 -36.17 -9.54 -13.57
N GLY A 742 -37.06 -8.91 -12.77
CA GLY A 742 -36.78 -8.55 -11.38
C GLY A 742 -35.91 -7.31 -11.20
N VAL A 743 -35.64 -6.57 -12.27
CA VAL A 743 -34.83 -5.33 -12.24
C VAL A 743 -35.67 -4.15 -11.81
N GLY A 744 -35.12 -3.32 -10.92
CA GLY A 744 -35.72 -2.10 -10.38
C GLY A 744 -34.83 -0.87 -10.43
N GLU A 745 -35.43 0.29 -10.15
CA GLU A 745 -34.66 1.52 -9.95
C GLU A 745 -33.74 1.38 -8.74
N GLY A 746 -32.48 1.83 -8.86
CA GLY A 746 -31.43 1.64 -7.85
C GLY A 746 -30.55 0.42 -8.07
N ASP A 747 -30.92 -0.52 -8.93
CA ASP A 747 -30.12 -1.70 -9.22
C ASP A 747 -28.78 -1.32 -9.90
N GLU A 748 -27.75 -2.10 -9.62
CA GLU A 748 -26.42 -1.90 -10.17
C GLU A 748 -26.34 -2.28 -11.64
N VAL A 749 -25.65 -1.46 -12.40
CA VAL A 749 -25.33 -1.67 -13.81
C VAL A 749 -23.83 -1.63 -14.00
N THR A 750 -23.26 -2.68 -14.55
CA THR A 750 -21.84 -2.75 -14.89
C THR A 750 -21.63 -2.30 -16.33
N VAL A 751 -20.87 -1.23 -16.52
CA VAL A 751 -20.56 -0.66 -17.84
C VAL A 751 -19.47 -1.46 -18.52
N PHE A 752 -18.38 -1.72 -17.79
CA PHE A 752 -17.33 -2.70 -18.13
C PHE A 752 -16.74 -3.32 -16.86
N SER A 753 -16.20 -4.52 -16.97
CA SER A 753 -15.60 -5.28 -15.87
C SER A 753 -14.57 -6.28 -16.37
N ALA A 754 -14.25 -7.28 -15.53
CA ALA A 754 -13.44 -8.44 -15.91
C ALA A 754 -14.21 -9.53 -16.67
N GLU A 755 -15.54 -9.42 -16.79
CA GLU A 755 -16.36 -10.47 -17.41
C GLU A 755 -16.15 -10.51 -18.93
N PRO A 756 -15.94 -11.71 -19.52
CA PRO A 756 -15.81 -11.86 -20.98
C PRO A 756 -17.00 -11.25 -21.73
N GLY A 757 -16.71 -10.45 -22.76
CA GLY A 757 -17.70 -9.72 -23.53
C GLY A 757 -18.25 -8.45 -22.87
N ASN A 758 -17.83 -8.13 -21.64
CA ASN A 758 -18.03 -6.85 -20.97
C ASN A 758 -16.69 -6.25 -20.52
N ASP A 759 -15.59 -6.76 -21.05
CA ASP A 759 -14.22 -6.35 -20.74
C ASP A 759 -13.73 -5.22 -21.65
N LEU A 760 -12.66 -4.54 -21.17
CA LEU A 760 -12.06 -3.40 -21.87
C LEU A 760 -11.47 -3.74 -23.24
N GLU A 761 -10.96 -4.95 -23.45
CA GLU A 761 -10.43 -5.37 -24.76
C GLU A 761 -11.55 -5.55 -25.79
N THR A 762 -12.68 -6.11 -25.35
CA THR A 762 -13.89 -6.22 -26.18
C THR A 762 -14.45 -4.85 -26.51
N MET A 763 -14.48 -3.93 -25.54
CA MET A 763 -14.93 -2.54 -25.76
C MET A 763 -13.98 -1.82 -26.72
N ALA A 764 -12.67 -1.98 -26.58
CA ALA A 764 -11.67 -1.39 -27.47
C ALA A 764 -11.83 -1.87 -28.93
N ARG A 765 -12.09 -3.16 -29.14
CA ARG A 765 -12.40 -3.70 -30.49
C ARG A 765 -13.68 -3.11 -31.08
N VAL A 766 -14.72 -2.87 -30.28
CA VAL A 766 -15.96 -2.23 -30.74
C VAL A 766 -15.72 -0.78 -31.16
N LEU A 767 -14.79 -0.11 -30.50
CA LEU A 767 -14.45 1.31 -30.73
C LEU A 767 -13.33 1.50 -31.76
N ASP A 768 -12.69 0.42 -32.21
CA ASP A 768 -11.48 0.45 -33.06
C ASP A 768 -10.35 1.27 -32.42
N THR A 769 -10.11 0.96 -31.12
CA THR A 769 -9.09 1.61 -30.30
C THR A 769 -8.39 0.61 -29.37
N ILE A 770 -7.70 1.12 -28.36
CA ILE A 770 -6.93 0.35 -27.37
C ILE A 770 -7.48 0.57 -25.96
N PRO A 771 -7.30 -0.40 -25.04
CA PRO A 771 -7.75 -0.27 -23.64
C PRO A 771 -7.25 0.98 -22.92
N TYR A 772 -6.04 1.48 -23.25
CA TYR A 772 -5.49 2.71 -22.69
C TYR A 772 -6.39 3.91 -22.86
N GLU A 773 -6.93 4.14 -24.07
CA GLU A 773 -7.76 5.26 -24.38
C GLU A 773 -9.06 5.22 -23.57
N ILE A 774 -9.65 4.04 -23.46
CA ILE A 774 -10.90 3.86 -22.69
C ILE A 774 -10.65 4.13 -21.18
N MET A 775 -9.57 3.60 -20.62
CA MET A 775 -9.24 3.80 -19.20
C MET A 775 -8.98 5.28 -18.91
N THR A 776 -8.19 5.96 -19.74
CA THR A 776 -7.83 7.36 -19.54
C THR A 776 -8.96 8.32 -19.85
N SER A 777 -9.96 7.90 -20.62
CA SER A 777 -11.14 8.71 -20.92
C SER A 777 -12.12 8.80 -19.75
N VAL A 778 -12.04 7.90 -18.76
CA VAL A 778 -12.90 7.97 -17.57
C VAL A 778 -12.63 9.27 -16.81
N SER A 779 -13.59 10.18 -16.87
CA SER A 779 -13.49 11.53 -16.35
C SER A 779 -13.19 11.57 -14.85
N SER A 780 -12.47 12.61 -14.39
CA SER A 780 -12.17 12.86 -12.97
C SER A 780 -13.43 13.05 -12.11
N ARG A 781 -14.59 13.38 -12.71
CA ARG A 781 -15.86 13.47 -11.99
C ARG A 781 -16.42 12.10 -11.60
N VAL A 782 -16.01 11.00 -12.25
CA VAL A 782 -16.32 9.64 -11.84
C VAL A 782 -15.46 9.30 -10.62
N LYS A 783 -16.09 8.98 -9.50
CA LYS A 783 -15.37 8.68 -8.25
C LYS A 783 -14.62 7.34 -8.36
N ARG A 784 -13.33 7.35 -8.02
CA ARG A 784 -12.54 6.11 -7.87
C ARG A 784 -12.76 5.52 -6.49
N ILE A 785 -12.89 4.19 -6.45
CA ILE A 785 -13.07 3.40 -5.23
C ILE A 785 -12.03 2.31 -5.25
N TYR A 786 -11.14 2.36 -4.25
CA TYR A 786 -10.04 1.42 -4.17
C TYR A 786 -10.44 0.23 -3.30
N LEU A 787 -10.35 -0.97 -3.89
CA LEU A 787 -10.57 -2.24 -3.22
C LEU A 787 -9.21 -2.78 -2.77
N LYS A 788 -9.11 -3.15 -1.50
CA LYS A 788 -7.91 -3.76 -0.91
C LYS A 788 -8.37 -4.72 0.17
N GLU A 789 -8.02 -5.99 0.05
CA GLU A 789 -8.33 -7.04 1.05
C GLU A 789 -7.42 -7.01 2.29
#